data_e881b86099a40172ca52c231821b1004
#
_entry.id   e881b86099a40172ca52c231821b1004
#
_cell.length_a   1.000
_cell.length_b   1.000
_cell.length_c   1.000
_cell.angle_alpha   90.00
_cell.angle_beta   90.00
_cell.angle_gamma   90.00
#
_symmetry.space_group_name_H-M   'P 1'
#
loop_
_entity.id
_entity.type
_entity.pdbx_description
1 polymer ?
#
loop_
_entity_poly.entity_id
_entity_poly.type
_entity_poly.pdbx_seq_one_letter_code
_entity_poly.pdbx_strand_id
1 'polypeptide(L)'
;MNPAVAQIVSVPDIHVEATVGCAPQLPWQLWVEYANHTGEYRQVRWTNAALETEQEEAALPVGSTYEVRGFIIGDNTTAHGYPVTAHVSVVDHQSSLPARKPVCEPLPLNKVTLDGDNRLTHNRDLDIRNLLSLNPLQQLYNYRDTYGLPTDGYPEADGWDSPTTKLKGHGTGHYLSALALAFASTADVALRDTLRSRIALMVNTMRQCQERTFVWSDSLGRYFEARDLAPEPELRRLKGTWADFDRYKQDYRHYGYGYLNAIPAQHCVLIEMYRAYNNEEWVWAPYYTVHKQLAGLIDIATYIDDPQLRQKALLIAKDMGLWVWNRLHYRTYVMQEGTQQQRRERPGNRYEMWNTYIAGEVGGMGEALARLSTMVSDPKEQLRLLEAATYFDSPAFFDPLAHNIDAIRTRHANQHIPMITGALRCFRAGAPLSSPEGDTIDSFLHSKAIEAPSGAVGGASGYYYQVASNFWNMVQGRYRYAMGGVGNQEKFRQPYTQMLSMVNNGSPTLNETCCAYNLAKLTRDLNCYTPDDARLMDYYERVLYNQLVGSVNPKRYQVVYQYPVGLDAPKEWGSETPQSTCCGGTGAENHVKYQEAAYFVSSPSAGEPTLWVCLYMPTTATWDALGITLQQQCQWPAERSTLRIVKGKGQFAMKLRVPYWATEGFDVRLNGRSIADSYQPCSYVEIPKRKWSKRDVVEVIMPFSNHVDYGPDKVEIADATPSSPLWMAAFMRGPLVMADTVARTWQEATVHSSQFIVHSYSQSEAAKPSTQSDDGAANYELCTMRSALPLRFAKNYELNMCPDYDTDQHATHYFRIDAPVAEPTIVDTLSLQQAMKMARSRIEAQQAWQAMAVKVPDYAPWAPHGFARLQAQYDEALKAIEAPSGAVGGASPSGAVGGASLTPAEAERLISALNTTLNTMCPGNLAEPEDMDELLQLLEQARQLPPSRELRRAIGYAEMVRNYVISGSGTKDMILRAVNGLKANH
;
A
#
# COMPACT_ATOMS: atom_id res chain seq x y z
N MET A 1 -17.46 9.98 -38.18
CA MET A 1 -18.27 10.69 -37.20
C MET A 1 -17.29 11.25 -36.19
N ASN A 2 -17.28 12.53 -35.93
CA ASN A 2 -16.52 13.10 -34.81
C ASN A 2 -16.96 12.37 -33.55
N PRO A 3 -16.11 11.72 -32.78
CA PRO A 3 -16.48 11.29 -31.46
C PRO A 3 -16.49 12.54 -30.61
N ALA A 4 -17.63 13.20 -30.53
CA ALA A 4 -17.88 14.08 -29.40
C ALA A 4 -17.54 13.26 -28.17
N VAL A 5 -16.61 13.73 -27.36
CA VAL A 5 -16.39 13.19 -26.00
C VAL A 5 -17.78 13.08 -25.38
N ALA A 6 -18.20 11.87 -25.03
CA ALA A 6 -19.57 11.65 -24.60
C ALA A 6 -19.77 12.47 -23.32
N GLN A 7 -20.70 13.42 -23.40
CA GLN A 7 -21.00 14.30 -22.27
C GLN A 7 -21.59 13.46 -21.15
N ILE A 8 -21.08 13.61 -19.93
CA ILE A 8 -21.70 13.03 -18.74
C ILE A 8 -23.10 13.63 -18.58
N VAL A 9 -24.11 12.79 -18.48
CA VAL A 9 -25.51 13.19 -18.33
C VAL A 9 -26.04 12.86 -16.93
N SER A 10 -25.47 11.88 -16.27
CA SER A 10 -25.86 11.56 -14.88
C SER A 10 -24.72 10.92 -14.09
N VAL A 11 -24.78 11.13 -12.78
CA VAL A 11 -24.04 10.43 -11.74
C VAL A 11 -25.02 10.03 -10.65
N PRO A 12 -24.80 8.95 -9.88
CA PRO A 12 -25.70 8.56 -8.81
C PRO A 12 -25.70 9.59 -7.68
N ASP A 13 -26.83 9.73 -6.99
CA ASP A 13 -26.90 10.44 -5.73
C ASP A 13 -26.06 9.72 -4.67
N ILE A 14 -25.19 10.46 -3.99
CA ILE A 14 -24.23 9.91 -3.05
C ILE A 14 -24.69 10.23 -1.64
N HIS A 15 -25.04 9.19 -0.88
CA HIS A 15 -25.39 9.28 0.52
C HIS A 15 -24.37 8.50 1.36
N VAL A 16 -23.77 9.15 2.35
CA VAL A 16 -22.72 8.60 3.19
C VAL A 16 -23.05 8.83 4.66
N GLU A 17 -22.90 7.82 5.47
CA GLU A 17 -22.91 7.95 6.93
C GLU A 17 -21.51 8.27 7.44
N ALA A 18 -21.41 9.22 8.37
CA ALA A 18 -20.20 9.48 9.13
C ALA A 18 -20.50 9.30 10.62
N THR A 19 -19.72 8.49 11.32
CA THR A 19 -19.83 8.41 12.78
C THR A 19 -19.45 9.75 13.39
N VAL A 20 -20.16 10.16 14.45
CA VAL A 20 -19.83 11.39 15.19
C VAL A 20 -18.36 11.41 15.56
N GLY A 21 -17.67 12.51 15.27
CA GLY A 21 -16.23 12.64 15.47
C GLY A 21 -15.35 12.04 14.37
N CYS A 22 -15.94 11.49 13.32
CA CYS A 22 -15.21 10.90 12.19
C CYS A 22 -15.48 11.63 10.88
N ALA A 23 -14.51 11.66 9.97
CA ALA A 23 -14.73 12.11 8.60
C ALA A 23 -15.52 11.08 7.79
N PRO A 24 -16.33 11.53 6.81
CA PRO A 24 -17.06 10.64 5.93
C PRO A 24 -16.09 9.84 5.05
N GLN A 25 -16.37 8.56 4.86
CA GLN A 25 -15.66 7.73 3.89
C GLN A 25 -16.28 7.91 2.50
N LEU A 26 -15.80 8.89 1.75
CA LEU A 26 -16.31 9.24 0.44
C LEU A 26 -15.78 8.27 -0.65
N PRO A 27 -16.60 7.89 -1.64
CA PRO A 27 -16.17 7.06 -2.75
C PRO A 27 -15.10 7.76 -3.59
N TRP A 28 -14.04 7.06 -3.94
CA TRP A 28 -12.96 7.59 -4.78
C TRP A 28 -13.22 7.44 -6.28
N GLN A 29 -14.26 6.68 -6.66
CA GLN A 29 -14.76 6.53 -8.04
C GLN A 29 -16.28 6.45 -8.04
N LEU A 30 -16.89 6.97 -9.09
CA LEU A 30 -18.34 6.94 -9.31
C LEU A 30 -18.65 6.41 -10.70
N TRP A 31 -19.76 5.72 -10.81
CA TRP A 31 -20.36 5.40 -12.11
C TRP A 31 -20.87 6.66 -12.78
N VAL A 32 -20.47 6.91 -14.01
CA VAL A 32 -21.00 8.00 -14.83
C VAL A 32 -21.74 7.44 -16.02
N GLU A 33 -22.83 8.07 -16.41
CA GLU A 33 -23.54 7.76 -17.64
C GLU A 33 -23.32 8.87 -18.65
N TYR A 34 -23.11 8.46 -19.89
CA TYR A 34 -22.90 9.35 -21.01
C TYR A 34 -24.16 9.50 -21.89
N ALA A 35 -24.24 10.59 -22.65
CA ALA A 35 -25.36 10.87 -23.54
C ALA A 35 -25.63 9.80 -24.61
N ASN A 36 -24.66 8.97 -24.89
CA ASN A 36 -24.78 7.81 -25.80
C ASN A 36 -25.27 6.52 -25.09
N HIS A 37 -25.69 6.60 -23.85
CA HIS A 37 -26.13 5.49 -22.98
C HIS A 37 -25.05 4.46 -22.65
N THR A 38 -23.78 4.80 -22.80
CA THR A 38 -22.66 4.03 -22.22
C THR A 38 -22.32 4.58 -20.85
N GLY A 39 -21.58 3.82 -20.05
CA GLY A 39 -21.10 4.27 -18.75
C GLY A 39 -19.77 3.66 -18.38
N GLU A 40 -19.10 4.29 -17.44
CA GLU A 40 -17.85 3.78 -16.84
C GLU A 40 -17.66 4.30 -15.41
N TYR A 41 -16.71 3.70 -14.68
CA TYR A 41 -16.26 4.26 -13.41
C TYR A 41 -15.20 5.32 -13.65
N ARG A 42 -15.44 6.53 -13.11
CA ARG A 42 -14.51 7.67 -13.18
C ARG A 42 -14.04 8.07 -11.79
N GLN A 43 -12.78 8.48 -11.69
CA GLN A 43 -12.21 8.99 -10.45
C GLN A 43 -12.85 10.30 -10.04
N VAL A 44 -13.06 10.45 -8.75
CA VAL A 44 -13.63 11.63 -8.12
C VAL A 44 -12.58 12.28 -7.23
N ARG A 45 -12.51 13.60 -7.30
CA ARG A 45 -11.80 14.39 -6.32
C ARG A 45 -12.78 15.13 -5.44
N TRP A 46 -12.77 14.82 -4.17
CA TRP A 46 -13.54 15.53 -3.18
C TRP A 46 -12.75 16.75 -2.70
N THR A 47 -13.41 17.90 -2.67
CA THR A 47 -12.87 19.12 -2.09
C THR A 47 -13.12 19.15 -0.59
N ASN A 48 -12.27 19.84 0.14
CA ASN A 48 -12.40 20.08 1.59
C ASN A 48 -12.38 18.82 2.47
N ALA A 49 -13.56 18.24 2.78
CA ALA A 49 -13.70 17.16 3.76
C ALA A 49 -12.91 15.89 3.45
N ALA A 50 -12.45 15.67 2.20
CA ALA A 50 -11.63 14.53 1.86
C ALA A 50 -10.16 14.69 2.28
N LEU A 51 -9.74 15.88 2.66
CA LEU A 51 -8.35 16.14 2.99
C LEU A 51 -8.04 15.89 4.45
N GLU A 52 -8.88 16.41 5.30
CA GLU A 52 -8.78 16.29 6.76
C GLU A 52 -10.12 16.59 7.36
N THR A 53 -10.49 15.88 8.39
CA THR A 53 -11.48 16.40 9.29
C THR A 53 -10.79 17.39 10.18
N GLU A 54 -11.17 18.61 10.07
CA GLU A 54 -10.90 19.57 11.12
C GLU A 54 -11.77 19.20 12.34
N GLN A 55 -11.25 19.50 13.53
CA GLN A 55 -11.96 19.16 14.77
C GLN A 55 -13.39 19.69 14.83
N GLU A 56 -13.68 20.75 14.10
CA GLU A 56 -15.02 21.35 14.04
C GLU A 56 -16.05 20.47 13.33
N GLU A 57 -15.67 19.79 12.25
CA GLU A 57 -16.57 18.85 11.56
C GLU A 57 -16.78 17.58 12.40
N ALA A 58 -15.74 17.16 13.12
CA ALA A 58 -15.81 16.07 14.07
C ALA A 58 -16.78 16.35 15.26
N ALA A 59 -17.09 17.60 15.49
CA ALA A 59 -17.98 18.03 16.60
C ALA A 59 -19.46 18.14 16.21
N LEU A 60 -19.85 17.84 14.95
CA LEU A 60 -21.25 17.87 14.55
C LEU A 60 -22.06 16.82 15.32
N PRO A 61 -23.21 17.18 15.90
CA PRO A 61 -24.01 16.24 16.68
C PRO A 61 -24.67 15.17 15.78
N VAL A 62 -24.98 14.03 16.41
CA VAL A 62 -25.77 12.97 15.76
C VAL A 62 -27.06 13.53 15.20
N GLY A 63 -27.44 13.15 13.99
CA GLY A 63 -28.59 13.63 13.26
C GLY A 63 -28.34 14.86 12.39
N SER A 64 -27.16 15.49 12.47
CA SER A 64 -26.76 16.53 11.53
C SER A 64 -26.58 15.98 10.13
N THR A 65 -26.83 16.83 9.13
CA THR A 65 -26.54 16.53 7.72
C THR A 65 -25.75 17.68 7.11
N TYR A 66 -24.85 17.34 6.17
CA TYR A 66 -24.09 18.34 5.41
C TYR A 66 -23.72 17.80 4.04
N GLU A 67 -23.27 18.68 3.15
CA GLU A 67 -22.84 18.32 1.80
C GLU A 67 -21.33 18.43 1.65
N VAL A 68 -20.76 17.47 0.94
CA VAL A 68 -19.37 17.54 0.46
C VAL A 68 -19.39 17.60 -1.05
N ARG A 69 -18.71 18.57 -1.61
CA ARG A 69 -18.59 18.73 -3.06
C ARG A 69 -17.31 18.16 -3.60
N GLY A 70 -17.37 17.70 -4.83
CA GLY A 70 -16.26 17.17 -5.58
C GLY A 70 -16.51 17.32 -7.08
N PHE A 71 -15.64 16.71 -7.86
CA PHE A 71 -15.75 16.69 -9.31
C PHE A 71 -15.17 15.41 -9.91
N ILE A 72 -15.72 15.01 -11.07
CA ILE A 72 -15.17 13.92 -11.87
C ILE A 72 -13.93 14.42 -12.58
N ILE A 73 -12.80 13.76 -12.36
CA ILE A 73 -11.52 14.14 -12.94
C ILE A 73 -11.53 13.87 -14.45
N GLY A 74 -10.94 14.81 -15.21
CA GLY A 74 -10.76 14.66 -16.66
C GLY A 74 -12.04 14.81 -17.49
N ASP A 75 -13.11 15.35 -16.92
CA ASP A 75 -14.27 15.78 -17.68
C ASP A 75 -14.11 17.22 -18.18
N ASN A 76 -14.72 17.54 -19.33
CA ASN A 76 -14.52 18.81 -20.02
C ASN A 76 -15.64 19.81 -19.76
N THR A 77 -16.54 19.53 -18.82
CA THR A 77 -17.72 20.41 -18.58
C THR A 77 -17.37 21.66 -17.81
N THR A 78 -16.30 21.61 -16.98
CA THR A 78 -15.78 22.77 -16.24
C THR A 78 -14.25 22.71 -16.17
N ALA A 79 -13.63 23.78 -15.70
CA ALA A 79 -12.18 23.84 -15.46
C ALA A 79 -11.68 22.76 -14.49
N HIS A 80 -12.55 22.22 -13.65
CA HIS A 80 -12.20 21.21 -12.65
C HIS A 80 -12.83 19.84 -12.90
N GLY A 81 -13.72 19.72 -13.87
CA GLY A 81 -14.45 18.51 -14.17
C GLY A 81 -15.94 18.60 -13.81
N TYR A 82 -16.69 17.53 -14.08
CA TYR A 82 -18.12 17.45 -13.81
C TYR A 82 -18.39 17.50 -12.30
N PRO A 83 -19.19 18.45 -11.80
CA PRO A 83 -19.44 18.62 -10.36
C PRO A 83 -20.28 17.48 -9.80
N VAL A 84 -19.95 17.03 -8.59
CA VAL A 84 -20.66 16.01 -7.83
C VAL A 84 -20.85 16.46 -6.40
N THR A 85 -21.90 15.95 -5.74
CA THR A 85 -22.19 16.25 -4.33
C THR A 85 -22.44 14.95 -3.58
N ALA A 86 -21.86 14.81 -2.39
CA ALA A 86 -22.20 13.77 -1.43
C ALA A 86 -23.00 14.37 -0.26
N HIS A 87 -24.10 13.71 0.09
CA HIS A 87 -24.92 14.04 1.25
C HIS A 87 -24.47 13.18 2.43
N VAL A 88 -23.95 13.83 3.47
CA VAL A 88 -23.40 13.15 4.65
C VAL A 88 -24.39 13.27 5.78
N SER A 89 -24.69 12.14 6.43
CA SER A 89 -25.50 12.08 7.66
C SER A 89 -24.62 11.67 8.84
N VAL A 90 -24.61 12.47 9.91
CA VAL A 90 -23.86 12.14 11.14
C VAL A 90 -24.68 11.16 11.96
N VAL A 91 -24.10 10.00 12.23
CA VAL A 91 -24.73 8.91 12.99
C VAL A 91 -23.94 8.59 14.26
N ASP A 92 -24.58 7.94 15.21
CA ASP A 92 -23.92 7.51 16.45
C ASP A 92 -22.83 6.44 16.18
N HIS A 93 -23.14 5.52 15.28
CA HIS A 93 -22.18 4.51 14.82
C HIS A 93 -22.47 4.16 13.36
N GLN A 94 -21.44 3.78 12.61
CA GLN A 94 -21.63 3.31 11.25
C GLN A 94 -22.37 1.98 11.24
N SER A 95 -23.49 1.92 10.54
CA SER A 95 -24.30 0.71 10.35
C SER A 95 -23.56 -0.39 9.56
N SER A 96 -22.48 -0.03 8.89
CA SER A 96 -21.70 -0.88 7.98
C SER A 96 -20.51 -1.59 8.61
N LEU A 97 -20.26 -1.46 9.92
CA LEU A 97 -19.16 -2.18 10.55
C LEU A 97 -19.41 -3.71 10.53
N PRO A 98 -18.51 -4.49 9.97
CA PRO A 98 -18.71 -5.94 9.89
C PRO A 98 -18.53 -6.61 11.26
N ALA A 99 -19.15 -7.77 11.40
CA ALA A 99 -18.85 -8.64 12.52
C ALA A 99 -17.38 -9.09 12.48
N ARG A 100 -16.77 -9.30 13.65
CA ARG A 100 -15.38 -9.79 13.76
C ARG A 100 -15.12 -11.11 13.02
N LYS A 101 -16.12 -12.00 12.96
CA LYS A 101 -15.99 -13.23 12.20
C LYS A 101 -16.11 -12.93 10.71
N PRO A 102 -15.16 -13.35 9.90
CA PRO A 102 -15.22 -13.12 8.47
C PRO A 102 -16.41 -13.86 7.82
N VAL A 103 -16.99 -13.22 6.82
CA VAL A 103 -18.08 -13.76 6.00
C VAL A 103 -17.57 -14.89 5.10
N CYS A 104 -16.36 -14.71 4.56
CA CYS A 104 -15.73 -15.69 3.69
C CYS A 104 -14.24 -15.83 4.00
N GLU A 105 -13.63 -16.86 3.44
CA GLU A 105 -12.20 -17.11 3.50
C GLU A 105 -11.67 -17.42 2.10
N PRO A 106 -10.43 -17.02 1.77
CA PRO A 106 -9.81 -17.49 0.54
C PRO A 106 -9.62 -19.00 0.62
N LEU A 107 -9.78 -19.69 -0.51
CA LEU A 107 -9.36 -21.09 -0.57
C LEU A 107 -7.85 -21.16 -0.24
N PRO A 108 -7.45 -22.09 0.64
CA PRO A 108 -6.03 -22.22 0.98
C PRO A 108 -5.15 -22.38 -0.25
N LEU A 109 -3.97 -21.77 -0.26
CA LEU A 109 -3.06 -21.75 -1.40
C LEU A 109 -2.76 -23.17 -1.92
N ASN A 110 -2.60 -24.15 -1.03
CA ASN A 110 -2.38 -25.55 -1.38
C ASN A 110 -3.63 -26.27 -1.93
N LYS A 111 -4.74 -25.57 -2.08
CA LYS A 111 -5.99 -26.07 -2.69
C LYS A 111 -6.28 -25.43 -4.04
N VAL A 112 -5.44 -24.49 -4.48
CA VAL A 112 -5.57 -23.79 -5.76
C VAL A 112 -4.25 -23.91 -6.51
N THR A 113 -4.26 -24.57 -7.66
CA THR A 113 -3.08 -24.76 -8.52
C THR A 113 -3.23 -23.91 -9.78
N LEU A 114 -2.19 -23.19 -10.18
CA LEU A 114 -2.13 -22.55 -11.49
C LEU A 114 -1.92 -23.60 -12.58
N ASP A 115 -2.73 -23.55 -13.62
CA ASP A 115 -2.72 -24.47 -14.75
C ASP A 115 -2.16 -23.82 -16.02
N GLY A 116 -1.75 -24.64 -16.97
CA GLY A 116 -1.34 -24.24 -18.31
C GLY A 116 0.05 -23.60 -18.37
N ASP A 117 0.41 -23.18 -19.57
CA ASP A 117 1.66 -22.46 -19.87
C ASP A 117 1.32 -20.99 -20.17
N ASN A 118 1.67 -20.11 -19.24
CA ASN A 118 1.36 -18.68 -19.30
C ASN A 118 2.35 -17.88 -18.42
N ARG A 119 2.26 -16.55 -18.45
CA ARG A 119 3.17 -15.69 -17.70
C ARG A 119 3.21 -15.98 -16.20
N LEU A 120 2.06 -16.32 -15.59
CA LEU A 120 1.98 -16.60 -14.14
C LEU A 120 2.73 -17.90 -13.78
N THR A 121 2.48 -18.98 -14.52
CA THR A 121 3.19 -20.25 -14.30
C THR A 121 4.68 -20.13 -14.63
N HIS A 122 5.03 -19.38 -15.66
CA HIS A 122 6.42 -19.10 -16.02
C HIS A 122 7.17 -18.39 -14.89
N ASN A 123 6.62 -17.30 -14.36
CA ASN A 123 7.23 -16.54 -13.26
C ASN A 123 7.32 -17.39 -11.99
N ARG A 124 6.29 -18.15 -11.65
CA ARG A 124 6.30 -19.09 -10.51
C ARG A 124 7.44 -20.11 -10.65
N ASP A 125 7.54 -20.75 -11.80
CA ASP A 125 8.53 -21.82 -12.01
C ASP A 125 9.96 -21.26 -12.06
N LEU A 126 10.11 -20.02 -12.56
CA LEU A 126 11.37 -19.30 -12.52
C LEU A 126 11.81 -19.03 -11.08
N ASP A 127 10.88 -18.58 -10.22
CA ASP A 127 11.13 -18.32 -8.81
C ASP A 127 11.43 -19.61 -8.04
N ILE A 128 10.66 -20.70 -8.24
CA ILE A 128 10.94 -21.99 -7.61
C ILE A 128 12.34 -22.49 -7.98
N ARG A 129 12.73 -22.39 -9.25
CA ARG A 129 14.10 -22.74 -9.67
C ARG A 129 15.14 -21.88 -8.97
N ASN A 130 14.90 -20.59 -8.84
CA ASN A 130 15.80 -19.69 -8.11
C ASN A 130 15.90 -20.08 -6.63
N LEU A 131 14.78 -20.27 -5.93
CA LEU A 131 14.77 -20.71 -4.53
C LEU A 131 15.54 -22.02 -4.34
N LEU A 132 15.44 -22.95 -5.29
CA LEU A 132 16.16 -24.21 -5.26
C LEU A 132 17.64 -24.09 -5.68
N SER A 133 18.07 -23.03 -6.33
CA SER A 133 19.47 -22.75 -6.61
C SER A 133 20.24 -22.19 -5.40
N LEU A 134 19.53 -21.54 -4.46
CA LEU A 134 20.15 -20.97 -3.27
C LEU A 134 20.66 -22.06 -2.32
N ASN A 135 21.81 -21.79 -1.70
CA ASN A 135 22.40 -22.71 -0.73
C ASN A 135 21.74 -22.53 0.66
N PRO A 136 20.99 -23.52 1.17
CA PRO A 136 20.35 -23.40 2.48
C PRO A 136 21.35 -23.35 3.65
N LEU A 137 22.58 -23.85 3.48
CA LEU A 137 23.62 -23.74 4.51
C LEU A 137 24.10 -22.29 4.66
N GLN A 138 24.15 -21.54 3.55
CA GLN A 138 24.47 -20.12 3.58
C GLN A 138 23.41 -19.32 4.37
N GLN A 139 22.14 -19.67 4.22
CA GLN A 139 21.04 -19.05 4.98
C GLN A 139 21.17 -19.29 6.49
N LEU A 140 21.80 -20.37 6.90
CA LEU A 140 21.93 -20.80 8.28
C LEU A 140 23.22 -20.32 8.95
N TYR A 141 24.18 -19.78 8.20
CA TYR A 141 25.48 -19.37 8.72
C TYR A 141 25.36 -18.45 9.93
N ASN A 142 24.66 -17.33 9.80
CA ASN A 142 24.54 -16.33 10.87
C ASN A 142 23.86 -16.87 12.13
N TYR A 143 22.91 -17.79 11.98
CA TYR A 143 22.27 -18.43 13.14
C TYR A 143 23.28 -19.28 13.92
N ARG A 144 24.02 -20.14 13.21
CA ARG A 144 25.02 -21.00 13.84
C ARG A 144 26.10 -20.16 14.53
N ASP A 145 26.59 -19.13 13.87
CA ASP A 145 27.60 -18.23 14.41
C ASP A 145 27.08 -17.48 15.65
N THR A 146 25.89 -16.91 15.58
CA THR A 146 25.25 -16.17 16.67
C THR A 146 25.03 -17.04 17.93
N TYR A 147 24.77 -18.34 17.75
CA TYR A 147 24.55 -19.28 18.85
C TYR A 147 25.74 -20.15 19.18
N GLY A 148 26.94 -19.87 18.66
CA GLY A 148 28.17 -20.61 18.96
C GLY A 148 28.14 -22.07 18.52
N LEU A 149 27.44 -22.37 17.42
CA LEU A 149 27.52 -23.67 16.75
C LEU A 149 28.60 -23.64 15.68
N PRO A 150 29.25 -24.79 15.38
CA PRO A 150 30.26 -24.84 14.32
C PRO A 150 29.73 -24.33 12.99
N THR A 151 30.51 -23.51 12.28
CA THR A 151 30.17 -22.94 10.97
C THR A 151 30.95 -23.59 9.81
N ASP A 152 31.79 -24.59 10.11
CA ASP A 152 32.52 -25.32 9.08
C ASP A 152 31.55 -25.93 8.06
N GLY A 153 31.80 -25.67 6.76
CA GLY A 153 30.92 -26.10 5.67
C GLY A 153 29.66 -25.23 5.44
N TYR A 154 29.50 -24.16 6.20
CA TYR A 154 28.45 -23.17 6.02
C TYR A 154 29.06 -21.89 5.42
N PRO A 155 28.81 -21.58 4.12
CA PRO A 155 29.29 -20.31 3.54
C PRO A 155 28.68 -19.11 4.24
N GLU A 156 29.40 -18.01 4.32
CA GLU A 156 28.86 -16.74 4.79
C GLU A 156 27.69 -16.27 3.92
N ALA A 157 26.68 -15.70 4.54
CA ALA A 157 25.57 -15.08 3.87
C ALA A 157 26.02 -13.77 3.17
N ASP A 158 25.27 -13.34 2.16
CA ASP A 158 25.51 -12.14 1.39
C ASP A 158 24.36 -11.11 1.53
N GLY A 159 24.45 -10.01 0.79
CA GLY A 159 23.45 -8.97 0.76
C GLY A 159 23.17 -8.39 2.15
N TRP A 160 21.91 -8.20 2.47
CA TRP A 160 21.47 -7.69 3.79
C TRP A 160 21.59 -8.73 4.91
N ASP A 161 21.81 -10.00 4.56
CA ASP A 161 22.13 -11.05 5.54
C ASP A 161 23.65 -11.27 5.70
N SER A 162 24.52 -10.48 5.07
CA SER A 162 25.95 -10.52 5.29
C SER A 162 26.30 -10.46 6.77
N PRO A 163 27.32 -11.21 7.29
CA PRO A 163 27.70 -11.22 8.70
C PRO A 163 27.94 -9.83 9.30
N THR A 164 28.27 -8.85 8.49
CA THR A 164 28.56 -7.47 8.90
C THR A 164 27.37 -6.52 8.85
N THR A 165 26.17 -6.99 8.43
CA THR A 165 24.97 -6.12 8.36
C THR A 165 24.18 -6.12 9.66
N LYS A 166 23.32 -5.11 9.79
CA LYS A 166 22.42 -4.92 10.94
C LYS A 166 21.06 -5.58 10.73
N LEU A 167 20.82 -6.18 9.55
CA LEU A 167 19.57 -6.83 9.15
C LEU A 167 19.71 -8.34 8.95
N LYS A 168 20.77 -8.94 9.48
CA LYS A 168 21.01 -10.40 9.39
C LYS A 168 19.75 -11.18 9.80
N GLY A 169 19.38 -12.14 8.95
CA GLY A 169 18.20 -13.00 9.15
C GLY A 169 16.91 -12.48 8.49
N HIS A 170 16.93 -11.26 7.92
CA HIS A 170 15.84 -10.71 7.15
C HIS A 170 15.52 -11.59 5.93
N GLY A 171 16.50 -11.79 5.04
CA GLY A 171 16.35 -12.59 3.83
C GLY A 171 16.10 -14.07 4.13
N THR A 172 16.70 -14.60 5.19
CA THR A 172 16.42 -15.96 5.65
C THR A 172 14.96 -16.13 6.07
N GLY A 173 14.35 -15.13 6.72
CA GLY A 173 12.92 -15.16 7.06
C GLY A 173 12.03 -15.21 5.81
N HIS A 174 12.31 -14.39 4.82
CA HIS A 174 11.61 -14.43 3.52
C HIS A 174 11.83 -15.76 2.77
N TYR A 175 13.04 -16.30 2.83
CA TYR A 175 13.34 -17.61 2.24
C TYR A 175 12.47 -18.72 2.85
N LEU A 176 12.26 -18.73 4.18
CA LEU A 176 11.35 -19.66 4.84
C LEU A 176 9.91 -19.53 4.34
N SER A 177 9.38 -18.29 4.28
CA SER A 177 8.06 -18.03 3.72
C SER A 177 7.95 -18.50 2.26
N ALA A 178 8.91 -18.12 1.42
CA ALA A 178 8.92 -18.46 0.01
C ALA A 178 8.96 -19.98 -0.22
N LEU A 179 9.78 -20.74 0.55
CA LEU A 179 9.80 -22.20 0.50
C LEU A 179 8.44 -22.81 0.87
N ALA A 180 7.78 -22.30 1.91
CA ALA A 180 6.48 -22.78 2.35
C ALA A 180 5.38 -22.50 1.31
N LEU A 181 5.39 -21.30 0.72
CA LEU A 181 4.44 -20.88 -0.31
C LEU A 181 4.68 -21.64 -1.64
N ALA A 182 5.94 -21.84 -2.04
CA ALA A 182 6.30 -22.67 -3.18
C ALA A 182 5.85 -24.12 -2.99
N PHE A 183 6.06 -24.67 -1.79
CA PHE A 183 5.55 -25.99 -1.43
C PHE A 183 4.03 -26.09 -1.55
N ALA A 184 3.31 -25.06 -1.12
CA ALA A 184 1.86 -25.01 -1.20
C ALA A 184 1.34 -24.87 -2.65
N SER A 185 2.04 -24.10 -3.48
CA SER A 185 1.57 -23.71 -4.82
C SER A 185 1.90 -24.71 -5.93
N THR A 186 2.82 -25.66 -5.72
CA THR A 186 3.19 -26.67 -6.72
C THR A 186 2.53 -28.02 -6.46
N ALA A 187 2.04 -28.67 -7.53
CA ALA A 187 1.53 -30.03 -7.51
C ALA A 187 2.60 -31.07 -7.85
N ASP A 188 3.78 -30.64 -8.28
CA ASP A 188 4.90 -31.54 -8.65
C ASP A 188 5.47 -32.21 -7.39
N VAL A 189 5.39 -33.55 -7.34
CA VAL A 189 5.78 -34.35 -6.17
C VAL A 189 7.28 -34.24 -5.91
N ALA A 190 8.11 -34.26 -6.93
CA ALA A 190 9.57 -34.21 -6.79
C ALA A 190 10.02 -32.84 -6.28
N LEU A 191 9.41 -31.77 -6.78
CA LEU A 191 9.64 -30.41 -6.28
C LEU A 191 9.19 -30.28 -4.82
N ARG A 192 8.03 -30.80 -4.45
CA ARG A 192 7.53 -30.80 -3.07
C ARG A 192 8.48 -31.53 -2.13
N ASP A 193 8.99 -32.69 -2.52
CA ASP A 193 9.94 -33.47 -1.71
C ASP A 193 11.26 -32.72 -1.51
N THR A 194 11.75 -32.05 -2.55
CA THR A 194 12.95 -31.21 -2.46
C THR A 194 12.72 -30.01 -1.54
N LEU A 195 11.62 -29.29 -1.71
CA LEU A 195 11.25 -28.14 -0.85
C LEU A 195 11.07 -28.59 0.61
N ARG A 196 10.40 -29.72 0.85
CA ARG A 196 10.23 -30.29 2.20
C ARG A 196 11.55 -30.60 2.86
N SER A 197 12.50 -31.17 2.11
CA SER A 197 13.84 -31.48 2.62
C SER A 197 14.61 -30.23 3.02
N ARG A 198 14.52 -29.15 2.24
CA ARG A 198 15.10 -27.85 2.58
C ARG A 198 14.45 -27.22 3.81
N ILE A 199 13.12 -27.20 3.86
CA ILE A 199 12.37 -26.73 5.02
C ILE A 199 12.77 -27.51 6.28
N ALA A 200 12.92 -28.83 6.17
CA ALA A 200 13.33 -29.67 7.30
C ALA A 200 14.74 -29.31 7.80
N LEU A 201 15.69 -29.08 6.89
CA LEU A 201 17.03 -28.63 7.25
C LEU A 201 17.00 -27.28 7.98
N MET A 202 16.27 -26.29 7.43
CA MET A 202 16.15 -24.96 8.05
C MET A 202 15.54 -25.04 9.45
N VAL A 203 14.36 -25.67 9.58
CA VAL A 203 13.61 -25.76 10.83
C VAL A 203 14.40 -26.52 11.90
N ASN A 204 15.04 -27.63 11.53
CA ASN A 204 15.83 -28.41 12.50
C ASN A 204 17.06 -27.63 13.00
N THR A 205 17.78 -26.95 12.13
CA THR A 205 18.95 -26.14 12.54
C THR A 205 18.53 -24.93 13.37
N MET A 206 17.46 -24.25 12.99
CA MET A 206 16.93 -23.13 13.77
C MET A 206 16.48 -23.57 15.16
N ARG A 207 15.87 -24.76 15.29
CA ARG A 207 15.52 -25.30 16.60
C ARG A 207 16.75 -25.58 17.44
N GLN A 208 17.81 -26.17 16.88
CA GLN A 208 19.09 -26.38 17.57
C GLN A 208 19.66 -25.05 18.08
N CYS A 209 19.60 -23.98 17.29
CA CYS A 209 20.03 -22.65 17.71
C CYS A 209 19.17 -22.14 18.88
N GLN A 210 17.85 -22.20 18.75
CA GLN A 210 16.93 -21.73 19.78
C GLN A 210 17.10 -22.46 21.12
N GLU A 211 17.30 -23.77 21.10
CA GLU A 211 17.48 -24.60 22.31
C GLU A 211 18.72 -24.21 23.12
N ARG A 212 19.69 -23.56 22.50
CA ARG A 212 20.86 -23.05 23.24
C ARG A 212 20.51 -21.92 24.23
N THR A 213 19.37 -21.27 24.02
CA THR A 213 18.86 -20.23 24.93
C THR A 213 18.06 -20.79 26.11
N PHE A 214 17.88 -22.11 26.19
CA PHE A 214 17.15 -22.78 27.28
C PHE A 214 18.09 -22.98 28.48
N VAL A 215 18.46 -21.89 29.12
CA VAL A 215 19.44 -21.87 30.21
C VAL A 215 18.70 -21.73 31.53
N TRP A 216 18.82 -22.77 32.36
CA TRP A 216 18.29 -22.73 33.72
C TRP A 216 19.15 -21.84 34.58
N SER A 217 18.55 -21.01 35.41
CA SER A 217 19.23 -20.16 36.38
C SER A 217 18.88 -20.62 37.80
N ASP A 218 19.84 -21.16 38.49
CA ASP A 218 19.64 -21.64 39.86
C ASP A 218 19.27 -20.47 40.80
N SER A 219 19.84 -19.30 40.58
CA SER A 219 19.55 -18.10 41.39
C SER A 219 18.13 -17.58 41.22
N LEU A 220 17.54 -17.79 40.05
CA LEU A 220 16.16 -17.37 39.74
C LEU A 220 15.14 -18.49 39.97
N GLY A 221 15.59 -19.75 40.10
CA GLY A 221 14.72 -20.93 40.20
C GLY A 221 13.87 -21.18 38.95
N ARG A 222 14.29 -20.66 37.79
CA ARG A 222 13.61 -20.78 36.47
C ARG A 222 14.59 -20.60 35.34
N TYR A 223 14.10 -20.79 34.10
CA TYR A 223 14.87 -20.41 32.92
C TYR A 223 15.15 -18.91 32.91
N PHE A 224 16.31 -18.53 32.37
CA PHE A 224 16.63 -17.15 32.07
C PHE A 224 15.69 -16.65 30.96
N GLU A 225 14.92 -15.61 31.21
CA GLU A 225 13.87 -15.11 30.31
C GLU A 225 14.28 -13.77 29.67
N ALA A 226 13.53 -13.34 28.67
CA ALA A 226 13.76 -12.08 27.99
C ALA A 226 13.79 -10.86 28.94
N ARG A 227 12.93 -10.84 29.96
CA ARG A 227 12.88 -9.78 31.00
C ARG A 227 14.15 -9.65 31.83
N ASP A 228 14.96 -10.70 31.86
CA ASP A 228 16.21 -10.73 32.67
C ASP A 228 17.37 -10.07 31.90
N LEU A 229 17.25 -9.83 30.59
CA LEU A 229 18.21 -9.01 29.87
C LEU A 229 18.16 -7.59 30.42
N ALA A 230 19.15 -7.23 31.22
CA ALA A 230 19.28 -5.84 31.68
C ALA A 230 20.12 -5.02 30.71
N PRO A 231 19.86 -3.71 30.57
CA PRO A 231 20.77 -2.82 29.89
C PRO A 231 22.04 -2.71 30.74
N GLU A 232 23.08 -3.43 30.32
CA GLU A 232 24.36 -3.34 31.03
C GLU A 232 24.98 -1.95 30.83
N PRO A 233 25.70 -1.42 31.87
CA PRO A 233 26.43 -0.15 31.74
C PRO A 233 27.41 -0.13 30.56
N GLU A 234 27.89 -1.30 30.14
CA GLU A 234 28.78 -1.45 29.01
C GLU A 234 28.10 -1.26 27.66
N LEU A 235 26.82 -1.64 27.48
CA LEU A 235 26.03 -1.34 26.30
C LEU A 235 25.91 0.17 26.06
N ARG A 236 25.97 0.96 27.11
CA ARG A 236 25.94 2.42 27.06
C ARG A 236 27.23 3.04 26.50
N ARG A 237 28.33 2.27 26.42
CA ARG A 237 29.65 2.72 25.98
C ARG A 237 29.99 2.27 24.56
N LEU A 238 29.14 1.46 23.93
CA LEU A 238 29.38 1.00 22.56
C LEU A 238 29.38 2.21 21.63
N LYS A 239 30.57 2.57 21.18
CA LYS A 239 30.74 3.48 20.03
C LYS A 239 30.93 2.59 18.82
N GLY A 240 30.08 2.79 17.82
CA GLY A 240 29.91 2.00 16.63
C GLY A 240 31.14 1.56 15.86
N THR A 241 31.81 0.53 16.30
CA THR A 241 32.68 -0.25 15.43
C THR A 241 32.03 -1.60 15.14
N TRP A 242 32.30 -2.21 13.99
CA TRP A 242 31.83 -3.55 13.67
C TRP A 242 32.26 -4.60 14.71
N ALA A 243 33.41 -4.40 15.34
CA ALA A 243 33.89 -5.24 16.44
C ALA A 243 32.94 -5.19 17.66
N ASP A 244 32.36 -4.04 17.94
CA ASP A 244 31.38 -3.90 19.03
C ASP A 244 30.04 -4.50 18.68
N PHE A 245 29.67 -4.50 17.39
CA PHE A 245 28.45 -5.13 16.88
C PHE A 245 28.43 -6.64 17.13
N ASP A 246 29.55 -7.30 16.92
CA ASP A 246 29.68 -8.74 17.09
C ASP A 246 30.04 -9.19 18.51
N ARG A 247 30.26 -8.24 19.42
CA ARG A 247 30.68 -8.52 20.80
C ARG A 247 29.78 -9.50 21.55
N TYR A 248 28.48 -9.47 21.25
CA TYR A 248 27.50 -10.33 21.91
C TYR A 248 27.17 -11.60 21.14
N LYS A 249 27.80 -11.84 20.01
CA LYS A 249 27.72 -13.16 19.37
C LYS A 249 28.15 -14.22 20.38
N GLN A 250 27.50 -15.36 20.31
CA GLN A 250 27.78 -16.52 21.17
C GLN A 250 27.45 -16.30 22.66
N ASP A 251 26.90 -15.15 23.02
CA ASP A 251 26.38 -14.91 24.38
C ASP A 251 24.94 -15.44 24.53
N TYR A 252 24.64 -16.56 23.86
CA TYR A 252 23.30 -17.14 23.78
C TYR A 252 22.70 -17.47 25.16
N ARG A 253 23.54 -17.66 26.20
CA ARG A 253 23.11 -17.92 27.59
C ARG A 253 22.33 -16.74 28.20
N HIS A 254 22.52 -15.55 27.64
CA HIS A 254 21.88 -14.31 28.09
C HIS A 254 20.87 -13.77 27.06
N TYR A 255 20.45 -14.56 26.04
CA TYR A 255 19.43 -14.12 25.07
C TYR A 255 17.99 -14.27 25.58
N GLY A 256 17.78 -15.08 26.61
CA GLY A 256 16.46 -15.40 27.14
C GLY A 256 15.78 -16.57 26.42
N TYR A 257 15.04 -17.35 27.18
CA TYR A 257 14.36 -18.55 26.74
C TYR A 257 13.52 -18.28 25.50
N GLY A 258 13.73 -19.05 24.43
CA GLY A 258 12.93 -18.99 23.20
C GLY A 258 13.41 -17.97 22.18
N TYR A 259 14.42 -17.16 22.45
CA TYR A 259 14.97 -16.23 21.47
C TYR A 259 15.50 -16.98 20.24
N LEU A 260 15.12 -16.47 19.06
CA LEU A 260 15.70 -16.90 17.80
C LEU A 260 15.81 -15.69 16.86
N ASN A 261 17.01 -15.35 16.47
CA ASN A 261 17.35 -14.36 15.45
C ASN A 261 18.80 -14.56 15.01
N ALA A 262 19.15 -14.13 13.84
CA ALA A 262 20.53 -14.05 13.37
C ALA A 262 21.32 -12.88 14.00
N ILE A 263 20.65 -12.04 14.78
CA ILE A 263 21.22 -10.91 15.54
C ILE A 263 21.14 -11.21 17.05
N PRO A 264 22.16 -10.88 17.85
CA PRO A 264 22.12 -11.02 19.31
C PRO A 264 20.93 -10.26 19.96
N ALA A 265 20.35 -10.82 21.01
CA ALA A 265 19.21 -10.25 21.73
C ALA A 265 19.48 -8.85 22.31
N GLN A 266 20.73 -8.53 22.59
CA GLN A 266 21.16 -7.21 23.07
C GLN A 266 20.82 -6.07 22.11
N HIS A 267 20.62 -6.34 20.81
CA HIS A 267 20.15 -5.33 19.86
C HIS A 267 18.72 -4.84 20.17
N CYS A 268 17.87 -5.70 20.71
CA CYS A 268 16.56 -5.28 21.22
C CYS A 268 16.71 -4.34 22.41
N VAL A 269 17.68 -4.60 23.32
CA VAL A 269 17.98 -3.71 24.44
C VAL A 269 18.51 -2.34 23.96
N LEU A 270 19.33 -2.32 22.90
CA LEU A 270 19.81 -1.05 22.33
C LEU A 270 18.68 -0.18 21.79
N ILE A 271 17.67 -0.77 21.13
CA ILE A 271 16.47 -0.03 20.73
C ILE A 271 15.75 0.57 21.95
N GLU A 272 15.59 -0.20 23.00
CA GLU A 272 14.97 0.24 24.25
C GLU A 272 15.75 1.36 24.95
N MET A 273 17.03 1.46 24.64
CA MET A 273 17.90 2.56 25.09
C MET A 273 17.89 3.75 24.09
N TYR A 274 16.97 3.76 23.15
CA TYR A 274 16.86 4.77 22.08
C TYR A 274 18.13 4.90 21.21
N ARG A 275 18.84 3.78 21.05
CA ARG A 275 19.95 3.64 20.14
C ARG A 275 19.42 3.19 18.78
N ALA A 276 19.10 4.13 17.95
CA ALA A 276 18.61 3.86 16.60
C ALA A 276 19.71 3.94 15.56
N TYR A 277 19.36 3.57 14.34
CA TYR A 277 20.23 3.66 13.20
C TYR A 277 20.69 5.09 12.91
N ASN A 278 21.95 5.34 13.09
CA ASN A 278 22.66 6.54 12.65
C ASN A 278 24.13 6.19 12.41
N ASN A 279 24.98 7.18 12.10
CA ASN A 279 26.39 6.95 11.80
C ASN A 279 27.22 6.44 12.98
N GLU A 280 26.72 6.62 14.20
CA GLU A 280 27.44 6.28 15.45
C GLU A 280 26.82 5.06 16.18
N GLU A 281 25.57 4.72 15.86
CA GLU A 281 24.82 3.68 16.55
C GLU A 281 24.64 2.45 15.66
N TRP A 282 24.98 1.29 16.15
CA TRP A 282 25.09 0.05 15.36
C TRP A 282 23.90 -0.88 15.50
N VAL A 283 22.74 -0.34 15.77
CA VAL A 283 21.46 -1.04 15.75
C VAL A 283 20.56 -0.47 14.66
N TRP A 284 19.81 -1.35 14.02
CA TRP A 284 18.83 -0.92 13.04
C TRP A 284 17.44 -1.39 13.49
N ALA A 285 16.94 -2.53 13.00
CA ALA A 285 15.58 -2.99 13.19
C ALA A 285 15.53 -4.46 13.64
N PRO A 286 15.94 -4.80 14.88
CA PRO A 286 16.00 -6.19 15.35
C PRO A 286 14.62 -6.87 15.36
N TYR A 287 13.54 -6.16 15.66
CA TYR A 287 12.19 -6.73 15.62
C TYR A 287 11.68 -6.95 14.19
N TYR A 288 12.17 -6.19 13.21
CA TYR A 288 11.89 -6.46 11.80
C TYR A 288 12.45 -7.81 11.37
N THR A 289 13.68 -8.12 11.73
CA THR A 289 14.29 -9.42 11.40
C THR A 289 13.63 -10.58 12.15
N VAL A 290 13.32 -10.42 13.44
CA VAL A 290 12.51 -11.40 14.19
C VAL A 290 11.17 -11.64 13.52
N HIS A 291 10.48 -10.58 13.07
CA HIS A 291 9.20 -10.70 12.37
C HIS A 291 9.31 -11.57 11.12
N LYS A 292 10.33 -11.35 10.28
CA LYS A 292 10.49 -12.12 9.02
C LYS A 292 10.65 -13.61 9.28
N GLN A 293 11.46 -13.97 10.26
CA GLN A 293 11.65 -15.37 10.65
C GLN A 293 10.40 -15.98 11.28
N LEU A 294 9.72 -15.21 12.13
CA LEU A 294 8.46 -15.62 12.74
C LEU A 294 7.38 -15.88 11.68
N ALA A 295 7.24 -14.97 10.71
CA ALA A 295 6.30 -15.12 9.60
C ALA A 295 6.62 -16.38 8.77
N GLY A 296 7.90 -16.62 8.43
CA GLY A 296 8.32 -17.79 7.69
C GLY A 296 8.01 -19.11 8.43
N LEU A 297 8.23 -19.17 9.73
CA LEU A 297 7.90 -20.34 10.54
C LEU A 297 6.39 -20.58 10.64
N ILE A 298 5.58 -19.50 10.72
CA ILE A 298 4.12 -19.57 10.69
C ILE A 298 3.63 -20.10 9.33
N ASP A 299 4.22 -19.64 8.23
CA ASP A 299 3.86 -20.12 6.88
C ASP A 299 4.22 -21.61 6.71
N ILE A 300 5.39 -22.04 7.20
CA ILE A 300 5.75 -23.47 7.24
C ILE A 300 4.73 -24.26 8.08
N ALA A 301 4.40 -23.79 9.28
CA ALA A 301 3.40 -24.44 10.14
C ALA A 301 2.00 -24.48 9.50
N THR A 302 1.71 -23.57 8.58
CA THR A 302 0.43 -23.52 7.85
C THR A 302 0.39 -24.53 6.70
N TYR A 303 1.46 -24.63 5.91
CA TYR A 303 1.39 -25.28 4.60
C TYR A 303 2.11 -26.63 4.51
N ILE A 304 3.13 -26.90 5.36
CA ILE A 304 3.84 -28.18 5.28
C ILE A 304 2.93 -29.37 5.63
N ASP A 305 3.03 -30.43 4.88
CA ASP A 305 2.19 -31.62 5.07
C ASP A 305 2.76 -32.63 6.09
N ASP A 306 4.04 -32.50 6.48
CA ASP A 306 4.68 -33.30 7.52
C ASP A 306 4.23 -32.80 8.91
N PRO A 307 3.50 -33.60 9.70
CA PRO A 307 2.97 -33.18 10.99
C PRO A 307 4.05 -32.87 12.03
N GLN A 308 5.17 -33.59 12.01
CA GLN A 308 6.26 -33.38 12.98
C GLN A 308 7.00 -32.07 12.68
N LEU A 309 7.26 -31.82 11.41
CA LEU A 309 7.91 -30.61 10.95
C LEU A 309 7.01 -29.38 11.19
N ARG A 310 5.69 -29.53 10.91
CA ARG A 310 4.67 -28.51 11.21
C ARG A 310 4.66 -28.15 12.69
N GLN A 311 4.59 -29.15 13.56
CA GLN A 311 4.59 -28.92 15.00
C GLN A 311 5.88 -28.28 15.49
N LYS A 312 7.04 -28.69 14.95
CA LYS A 312 8.34 -28.11 15.31
C LYS A 312 8.42 -26.63 14.89
N ALA A 313 8.01 -26.27 13.69
CA ALA A 313 7.96 -24.88 13.23
C ALA A 313 7.05 -24.02 14.10
N LEU A 314 5.84 -24.53 14.43
CA LEU A 314 4.92 -23.87 15.35
C LEU A 314 5.51 -23.68 16.76
N LEU A 315 6.22 -24.68 17.29
CA LEU A 315 6.86 -24.60 18.60
C LEU A 315 7.96 -23.52 18.61
N ILE A 316 8.79 -23.46 17.57
CA ILE A 316 9.81 -22.42 17.44
C ILE A 316 9.15 -21.04 17.40
N ALA A 317 8.14 -20.86 16.55
CA ALA A 317 7.42 -19.61 16.41
C ALA A 317 6.75 -19.17 17.73
N LYS A 318 6.14 -20.13 18.45
CA LYS A 318 5.51 -19.89 19.77
C LYS A 318 6.53 -19.38 20.78
N ASP A 319 7.65 -20.09 20.91
CA ASP A 319 8.69 -19.71 21.87
C ASP A 319 9.27 -18.32 21.54
N MET A 320 9.44 -17.98 20.23
CA MET A 320 9.83 -16.63 19.80
C MET A 320 8.78 -15.58 20.17
N GLY A 321 7.51 -15.83 19.88
CA GLY A 321 6.43 -14.91 20.20
C GLY A 321 6.28 -14.65 21.68
N LEU A 322 6.42 -15.70 22.52
CA LEU A 322 6.40 -15.58 23.97
C LEU A 322 7.65 -14.86 24.51
N TRP A 323 8.81 -14.96 23.85
CA TRP A 323 9.98 -14.15 24.16
C TRP A 323 9.68 -12.66 23.95
N VAL A 324 9.05 -12.31 22.80
CA VAL A 324 8.66 -10.93 22.51
C VAL A 324 7.67 -10.41 23.54
N TRP A 325 6.62 -11.18 23.87
CA TRP A 325 5.68 -10.84 24.93
C TRP A 325 6.40 -10.58 26.27
N ASN A 326 7.24 -11.53 26.71
CA ASN A 326 7.94 -11.44 27.99
C ASN A 326 8.83 -10.18 28.04
N ARG A 327 9.54 -9.88 26.96
CA ARG A 327 10.40 -8.70 26.90
C ARG A 327 9.62 -7.41 27.01
N LEU A 328 8.60 -7.23 26.18
CA LEU A 328 7.87 -5.96 26.08
C LEU A 328 6.82 -5.79 27.19
N HIS A 329 6.33 -6.89 27.77
CA HIS A 329 5.39 -6.85 28.89
C HIS A 329 6.04 -6.32 30.18
N TYR A 330 7.25 -6.79 30.48
CA TYR A 330 7.94 -6.40 31.72
C TYR A 330 8.87 -5.19 31.58
N ARG A 331 9.02 -4.65 30.38
CA ARG A 331 9.87 -3.48 30.10
C ARG A 331 9.06 -2.41 29.42
N THR A 332 8.95 -1.27 30.10
CA THR A 332 8.33 -0.07 29.58
C THR A 332 9.37 1.03 29.48
N TYR A 333 9.30 1.81 28.40
CA TYR A 333 10.30 2.82 28.09
C TYR A 333 9.61 4.12 27.75
N VAL A 334 10.10 5.26 28.30
CA VAL A 334 9.63 6.59 27.94
C VAL A 334 10.80 7.38 27.39
N MET A 335 10.63 7.98 26.22
CA MET A 335 11.52 9.02 25.74
C MET A 335 11.28 10.28 26.57
N GLN A 336 12.34 10.84 27.14
CA GLN A 336 12.24 12.01 28.00
C GLN A 336 12.71 13.25 27.28
N GLU A 337 12.13 14.37 27.62
CA GLU A 337 12.72 15.68 27.36
C GLU A 337 14.07 15.78 28.09
N GLY A 338 15.07 16.32 27.41
CA GLY A 338 16.40 16.52 27.97
C GLY A 338 17.52 15.84 27.19
N THR A 339 18.71 15.82 27.79
CA THR A 339 19.87 15.17 27.18
C THR A 339 19.68 13.67 27.07
N GLN A 340 20.37 13.01 26.15
CA GLN A 340 20.34 11.54 25.99
C GLN A 340 20.56 10.79 27.32
N GLN A 341 21.32 11.35 28.25
CA GLN A 341 21.61 10.75 29.56
C GLN A 341 20.40 10.87 30.51
N GLN A 342 19.69 12.00 30.48
CA GLN A 342 18.49 12.23 31.27
C GLN A 342 17.31 11.40 30.78
N ARG A 343 17.26 11.11 29.46
CA ARG A 343 16.23 10.26 28.84
C ARG A 343 16.28 8.79 29.25
N ARG A 344 17.32 8.34 29.94
CA ARG A 344 17.55 6.95 30.34
C ARG A 344 17.09 6.61 31.73
N GLU A 345 16.63 7.58 32.49
CA GLU A 345 16.42 7.43 33.94
C GLU A 345 14.95 7.27 34.33
N ARG A 346 14.03 7.37 33.38
CA ARG A 346 12.61 7.18 33.64
C ARG A 346 12.04 6.00 32.83
N PRO A 347 10.98 5.32 33.30
CA PRO A 347 10.31 4.27 32.54
C PRO A 347 9.78 4.79 31.21
N GLY A 348 9.91 4.03 30.14
CA GLY A 348 9.66 4.45 28.78
C GLY A 348 8.31 4.05 28.22
N ASN A 349 7.92 4.74 27.13
CA ASN A 349 6.74 4.47 26.34
C ASN A 349 7.17 3.73 25.07
N ARG A 350 6.60 2.56 24.79
CA ARG A 350 6.89 1.77 23.59
C ARG A 350 6.65 2.56 22.31
N TYR A 351 5.64 3.41 22.26
CA TYR A 351 5.31 4.20 21.06
C TYR A 351 6.42 5.21 20.73
N GLU A 352 7.02 5.85 21.72
CA GLU A 352 8.17 6.72 21.50
C GLU A 352 9.39 5.94 21.05
N MET A 353 9.58 4.72 21.61
CA MET A 353 10.63 3.82 21.16
C MET A 353 10.49 3.46 19.68
N TRP A 354 9.29 3.11 19.22
CA TRP A 354 9.03 2.80 17.81
C TRP A 354 9.15 4.02 16.90
N ASN A 355 8.93 5.22 17.39
CA ASN A 355 9.08 6.46 16.63
C ASN A 355 10.54 6.93 16.50
N THR A 356 11.49 6.23 17.13
CA THR A 356 12.91 6.56 17.02
C THR A 356 13.46 6.07 15.68
N TYR A 357 13.33 6.89 14.63
CA TYR A 357 13.79 6.62 13.28
C TYR A 357 13.38 5.21 12.78
N ILE A 358 14.26 4.51 12.04
CA ILE A 358 13.98 3.19 11.47
C ILE A 358 13.70 2.09 12.52
N ALA A 359 13.87 2.35 13.81
CA ALA A 359 13.36 1.46 14.85
C ALA A 359 11.87 1.15 14.68
N GLY A 360 11.11 2.04 14.03
CA GLY A 360 9.73 1.83 13.62
C GLY A 360 9.49 0.78 12.51
N GLU A 361 10.50 0.11 12.00
CA GLU A 361 10.34 -1.06 11.12
C GLU A 361 9.86 -2.29 11.90
N VAL A 362 8.73 -2.18 12.56
CA VAL A 362 8.12 -3.23 13.37
C VAL A 362 6.77 -3.70 12.81
N GLY A 363 6.33 -3.07 11.71
CA GLY A 363 4.95 -3.16 11.24
C GLY A 363 4.38 -4.57 11.09
N GLY A 364 5.17 -5.53 10.65
CA GLY A 364 4.70 -6.91 10.46
C GLY A 364 4.60 -7.74 11.74
N MET A 365 5.12 -7.29 12.87
CA MET A 365 5.09 -8.05 14.13
C MET A 365 3.67 -8.24 14.65
N GLY A 366 2.85 -7.19 14.62
CA GLY A 366 1.44 -7.27 15.03
C GLY A 366 0.68 -8.34 14.24
N GLU A 367 0.88 -8.40 12.92
CA GLU A 367 0.28 -9.42 12.06
C GLU A 367 0.74 -10.84 12.44
N ALA A 368 2.06 -11.04 12.56
CA ALA A 368 2.62 -12.36 12.83
C ALA A 368 2.18 -12.90 14.19
N LEU A 369 2.20 -12.08 15.25
CA LEU A 369 1.78 -12.46 16.59
C LEU A 369 0.28 -12.73 16.67
N ALA A 370 -0.55 -11.89 16.03
CA ALA A 370 -2.00 -12.13 15.97
C ALA A 370 -2.35 -13.41 15.19
N ARG A 371 -1.64 -13.72 14.10
CA ARG A 371 -1.79 -15.01 13.40
C ARG A 371 -1.39 -16.18 14.31
N LEU A 372 -0.23 -16.08 14.93
CA LEU A 372 0.30 -17.12 15.81
C LEU A 372 -0.63 -17.40 17.00
N SER A 373 -1.25 -16.37 17.58
CA SER A 373 -2.19 -16.54 18.70
C SER A 373 -3.35 -17.46 18.36
N THR A 374 -3.79 -17.50 17.11
CA THR A 374 -4.88 -18.38 16.65
C THR A 374 -4.44 -19.82 16.35
N MET A 375 -3.12 -20.09 16.35
CA MET A 375 -2.55 -21.39 16.00
C MET A 375 -2.09 -22.19 17.22
N VAL A 376 -1.87 -21.55 18.36
CA VAL A 376 -1.50 -22.21 19.62
C VAL A 376 -2.75 -22.67 20.38
N SER A 377 -2.62 -23.73 21.17
CA SER A 377 -3.77 -24.34 21.85
C SER A 377 -3.96 -23.88 23.31
N ASP A 378 -2.89 -23.44 23.99
CA ASP A 378 -2.97 -22.96 25.36
C ASP A 378 -3.61 -21.57 25.43
N PRO A 379 -4.73 -21.38 26.12
CA PRO A 379 -5.43 -20.07 26.15
C PRO A 379 -4.60 -18.94 26.78
N LYS A 380 -3.69 -19.25 27.70
CA LYS A 380 -2.82 -18.22 28.31
C LYS A 380 -1.75 -17.78 27.32
N GLU A 381 -1.18 -18.72 26.58
CA GLU A 381 -0.23 -18.40 25.50
C GLU A 381 -0.92 -17.63 24.37
N GLN A 382 -2.16 -18.00 23.99
CA GLN A 382 -2.96 -17.24 23.03
C GLN A 382 -3.11 -15.78 23.45
N LEU A 383 -3.54 -15.55 24.70
CA LEU A 383 -3.74 -14.19 25.22
C LEU A 383 -2.44 -13.39 25.25
N ARG A 384 -1.32 -13.99 25.69
CA ARG A 384 -0.01 -13.34 25.72
C ARG A 384 0.48 -12.95 24.34
N LEU A 385 0.30 -13.82 23.35
CA LEU A 385 0.67 -13.54 21.97
C LEU A 385 -0.20 -12.44 21.36
N LEU A 386 -1.49 -12.45 21.69
CA LEU A 386 -2.42 -11.44 21.21
C LEU A 386 -2.15 -10.08 21.88
N GLU A 387 -1.85 -10.07 23.16
CA GLU A 387 -1.40 -8.88 23.86
C GLU A 387 -0.09 -8.34 23.25
N ALA A 388 0.89 -9.23 22.98
CA ALA A 388 2.13 -8.83 22.35
C ALA A 388 1.93 -8.21 20.97
N ALA A 389 0.91 -8.64 20.22
CA ALA A 389 0.59 -8.03 18.92
C ALA A 389 0.24 -6.55 19.04
N THR A 390 -0.49 -6.16 20.10
CA THR A 390 -0.88 -4.77 20.36
C THR A 390 0.28 -3.87 20.79
N TYR A 391 1.39 -4.45 21.25
CA TYR A 391 2.58 -3.69 21.63
C TYR A 391 3.25 -2.98 20.45
N PHE A 392 2.91 -3.35 19.24
CA PHE A 392 3.42 -2.77 17.99
C PHE A 392 2.44 -1.77 17.34
N ASP A 393 1.37 -1.42 18.02
CA ASP A 393 0.44 -0.39 17.58
C ASP A 393 1.11 0.99 17.59
N SER A 394 0.66 1.87 16.70
CA SER A 394 1.07 3.27 16.64
C SER A 394 -0.16 4.18 16.79
N PRO A 395 -0.53 4.58 18.00
CA PRO A 395 -1.69 5.44 18.20
C PRO A 395 -1.65 6.73 17.39
N ALA A 396 -0.48 7.38 17.29
CA ALA A 396 -0.31 8.58 16.48
C ALA A 396 -0.57 8.38 14.97
N PHE A 397 -0.62 7.12 14.53
CA PHE A 397 -0.98 6.74 13.17
C PHE A 397 -2.38 6.13 13.10
N PHE A 398 -2.74 5.29 14.05
CA PHE A 398 -4.01 4.55 14.04
C PHE A 398 -5.20 5.42 14.45
N ASP A 399 -5.07 6.27 15.48
CA ASP A 399 -6.20 7.07 15.96
C ASP A 399 -6.77 8.01 14.89
N PRO A 400 -5.96 8.80 14.15
CA PRO A 400 -6.48 9.57 13.05
C PRO A 400 -7.14 8.70 11.97
N LEU A 401 -6.51 7.56 11.62
CA LEU A 401 -7.07 6.65 10.61
C LEU A 401 -8.41 6.06 11.05
N ALA A 402 -8.57 5.71 12.33
CA ALA A 402 -9.85 5.22 12.85
C ALA A 402 -10.97 6.27 12.72
N HIS A 403 -10.62 7.56 12.79
CA HIS A 403 -11.53 8.69 12.56
C HIS A 403 -11.64 9.11 11.07
N ASN A 404 -11.03 8.34 10.17
CA ASN A 404 -10.92 8.64 8.74
C ASN A 404 -10.20 9.97 8.44
N ILE A 405 -9.24 10.34 9.27
CA ILE A 405 -8.34 11.48 9.09
C ILE A 405 -7.03 11.01 8.48
N ASP A 406 -6.52 11.75 7.51
CA ASP A 406 -5.32 11.38 6.77
C ASP A 406 -4.04 11.57 7.60
N ALA A 407 -3.55 10.46 8.17
CA ALA A 407 -2.26 10.38 8.84
C ALA A 407 -1.18 9.68 7.99
N ILE A 408 -1.47 9.42 6.71
CA ILE A 408 -0.60 8.66 5.79
C ILE A 408 0.55 9.51 5.28
N ARG A 409 0.27 10.79 5.01
CA ARG A 409 1.21 11.73 4.41
C ARG A 409 2.57 11.72 5.10
N THR A 410 3.64 11.80 4.32
CA THR A 410 5.04 11.81 4.75
C THR A 410 5.55 10.53 5.43
N ARG A 411 4.69 9.55 5.69
CA ARG A 411 5.08 8.27 6.29
C ARG A 411 5.89 7.42 5.32
N HIS A 412 6.82 6.65 5.84
CA HIS A 412 7.49 5.62 5.05
C HIS A 412 6.49 4.52 4.69
N ALA A 413 6.23 4.31 3.40
CA ALA A 413 5.12 3.47 2.95
C ALA A 413 5.28 2.02 3.40
N ASN A 414 6.43 1.42 3.12
CA ASN A 414 6.67 0.01 3.45
C ASN A 414 6.71 -0.28 4.96
N GLN A 415 7.10 0.69 5.80
CA GLN A 415 7.07 0.53 7.25
C GLN A 415 5.65 0.57 7.82
N HIS A 416 4.76 1.38 7.23
CA HIS A 416 3.44 1.65 7.80
C HIS A 416 2.33 0.77 7.23
N ILE A 417 2.41 0.33 5.96
CA ILE A 417 1.39 -0.57 5.40
C ILE A 417 1.31 -1.90 6.19
N PRO A 418 2.43 -2.55 6.59
CA PRO A 418 2.35 -3.77 7.41
C PRO A 418 1.71 -3.57 8.79
N MET A 419 1.77 -2.35 9.37
CA MET A 419 1.06 -2.05 10.61
C MET A 419 -0.46 -2.15 10.42
N ILE A 420 -0.96 -1.77 9.25
CA ILE A 420 -2.37 -1.85 8.91
C ILE A 420 -2.83 -3.31 8.71
N THR A 421 -2.00 -4.15 8.08
CA THR A 421 -2.29 -5.59 8.02
C THR A 421 -2.30 -6.19 9.43
N GLY A 422 -1.42 -5.72 10.31
CA GLY A 422 -1.39 -6.06 11.73
C GLY A 422 -2.69 -5.68 12.44
N ALA A 423 -3.17 -4.45 12.26
CA ALA A 423 -4.43 -3.98 12.82
C ALA A 423 -5.61 -4.89 12.41
N LEU A 424 -5.73 -5.22 11.10
CA LEU A 424 -6.79 -6.10 10.62
C LEU A 424 -6.69 -7.53 11.19
N ARG A 425 -5.49 -8.04 11.41
CA ARG A 425 -5.27 -9.34 12.05
C ARG A 425 -5.59 -9.32 13.55
N CYS A 426 -5.29 -8.20 14.24
CA CYS A 426 -5.72 -7.96 15.61
C CYS A 426 -7.24 -7.92 15.73
N PHE A 427 -7.94 -7.25 14.79
CA PHE A 427 -9.40 -7.30 14.69
C PHE A 427 -9.90 -8.74 14.60
N ARG A 428 -9.38 -9.50 13.65
CA ARG A 428 -9.76 -10.90 13.43
C ARG A 428 -9.55 -11.80 14.65
N ALA A 429 -8.41 -11.65 15.32
CA ALA A 429 -8.05 -12.42 16.50
C ALA A 429 -8.79 -11.96 17.77
N GLY A 430 -9.40 -10.78 17.76
CA GLY A 430 -10.12 -10.21 18.90
C GLY A 430 -9.21 -9.57 19.94
N ALA A 431 -8.16 -8.89 19.48
CA ALA A 431 -7.25 -8.19 20.36
C ALA A 431 -7.96 -7.11 21.19
N PRO A 432 -7.64 -6.96 22.47
CA PRO A 432 -8.10 -5.84 23.29
C PRO A 432 -7.41 -4.55 22.83
N LEU A 433 -8.07 -3.39 23.01
CA LEU A 433 -7.43 -2.07 22.77
C LEU A 433 -6.43 -1.67 23.85
N SER A 434 -6.47 -2.30 25.01
CA SER A 434 -5.56 -2.04 26.12
C SER A 434 -5.19 -3.33 26.84
N SER A 435 -3.94 -3.41 27.33
CA SER A 435 -3.55 -4.48 28.24
C SER A 435 -4.39 -4.44 29.53
N PRO A 436 -4.95 -5.58 29.98
CA PRO A 436 -5.69 -5.66 31.25
C PRO A 436 -4.86 -5.30 32.49
N GLU A 437 -3.52 -5.38 32.40
CA GLU A 437 -2.56 -5.06 33.46
C GLU A 437 -1.89 -3.69 33.26
N GLY A 438 -2.55 -2.83 32.52
CA GLY A 438 -2.32 -1.47 32.13
C GLY A 438 -1.03 -0.80 32.60
N ASP A 439 -0.11 -0.61 31.71
CA ASP A 439 0.79 0.52 31.77
C ASP A 439 -0.08 1.79 31.77
N THR A 440 -0.09 2.51 32.89
CA THR A 440 -0.95 3.69 33.09
C THR A 440 -0.79 4.78 32.03
N ILE A 441 0.32 4.80 31.31
CA ILE A 441 0.60 5.75 30.23
C ILE A 441 0.05 5.24 28.89
N ASP A 442 0.22 3.95 28.59
CA ASP A 442 -0.34 3.34 27.39
C ASP A 442 -1.88 3.32 27.46
N SER A 443 -2.46 3.03 28.62
CA SER A 443 -3.89 3.12 28.84
C SER A 443 -4.42 4.56 28.74
N PHE A 444 -3.62 5.57 29.09
CA PHE A 444 -3.99 6.98 28.93
C PHE A 444 -4.01 7.41 27.45
N LEU A 445 -3.07 6.97 26.66
CA LEU A 445 -3.05 7.24 25.21
C LEU A 445 -4.19 6.51 24.51
N HIS A 446 -4.49 5.28 24.91
CA HIS A 446 -5.60 4.50 24.38
C HIS A 446 -6.97 4.93 24.95
N SER A 447 -7.04 5.43 26.18
CA SER A 447 -8.31 5.89 26.77
C SER A 447 -8.79 7.24 26.25
N LYS A 448 -7.89 8.02 25.64
CA LYS A 448 -8.28 9.16 24.81
C LYS A 448 -8.64 8.77 23.39
N ALA A 449 -8.28 7.57 22.97
CA ALA A 449 -8.71 7.01 21.70
C ALA A 449 -10.11 6.45 21.89
N ILE A 450 -11.09 7.18 21.39
CA ILE A 450 -12.46 6.75 21.18
C ILE A 450 -12.98 5.87 22.34
N GLU A 451 -13.66 6.47 23.28
CA GLU A 451 -14.74 5.76 23.96
C GLU A 451 -15.60 5.16 22.85
N ALA A 452 -15.50 3.85 22.66
CA ALA A 452 -16.39 3.18 21.74
C ALA A 452 -17.81 3.60 22.11
N PRO A 453 -18.63 4.08 21.18
CA PRO A 453 -19.95 4.59 21.50
C PRO A 453 -20.65 3.60 22.41
N SER A 454 -21.16 4.06 23.56
CA SER A 454 -21.81 3.21 24.54
C SER A 454 -23.00 2.53 23.88
N GLY A 455 -22.86 1.26 23.53
CA GLY A 455 -23.90 0.48 22.85
C GLY A 455 -23.44 -0.30 21.62
N ALA A 456 -22.24 -0.08 21.13
CA ALA A 456 -21.71 -0.87 20.02
C ALA A 456 -21.44 -2.31 20.50
N VAL A 457 -22.16 -3.26 19.94
CA VAL A 457 -21.80 -4.67 19.98
C VAL A 457 -20.49 -4.81 19.22
N GLY A 458 -19.37 -4.67 19.90
CA GLY A 458 -18.06 -4.77 19.27
C GLY A 458 -16.94 -3.96 19.88
N GLY A 459 -17.17 -3.12 20.90
CA GLY A 459 -16.09 -2.47 21.68
C GLY A 459 -14.79 -2.19 20.90
N ALA A 460 -13.68 -2.48 21.53
CA ALA A 460 -12.31 -2.43 20.98
C ALA A 460 -12.12 -3.02 19.58
N SER A 461 -12.93 -3.95 19.14
CA SER A 461 -12.72 -4.64 17.86
C SER A 461 -13.01 -3.78 16.62
N GLY A 462 -13.98 -2.85 16.68
CA GLY A 462 -14.31 -1.98 15.55
C GLY A 462 -13.17 -1.03 15.15
N TYR A 463 -12.41 -0.58 16.12
CA TYR A 463 -11.28 0.33 15.92
C TYR A 463 -10.27 -0.19 14.89
N TYR A 464 -9.77 -1.39 15.07
CA TYR A 464 -8.78 -1.97 14.15
C TYR A 464 -9.30 -2.17 12.73
N TYR A 465 -10.58 -2.51 12.59
CA TYR A 465 -11.21 -2.61 11.28
C TYR A 465 -11.32 -1.24 10.60
N GLN A 466 -11.74 -0.21 11.35
CA GLN A 466 -11.83 1.16 10.85
C GLN A 466 -10.46 1.67 10.40
N VAL A 467 -9.41 1.45 11.19
CA VAL A 467 -8.02 1.76 10.80
C VAL A 467 -7.69 1.16 9.44
N ALA A 468 -7.96 -0.14 9.26
CA ALA A 468 -7.63 -0.85 8.04
C ALA A 468 -8.47 -0.42 6.83
N SER A 469 -9.78 -0.32 7.00
CA SER A 469 -10.71 0.06 5.94
C SER A 469 -10.51 1.52 5.49
N ASN A 470 -10.38 2.45 6.44
CA ASN A 470 -10.17 3.87 6.14
C ASN A 470 -8.82 4.09 5.45
N PHE A 471 -7.75 3.45 5.95
CA PHE A 471 -6.45 3.49 5.29
C PHE A 471 -6.53 3.02 3.83
N TRP A 472 -7.16 1.86 3.59
CA TRP A 472 -7.29 1.31 2.25
C TRP A 472 -8.05 2.26 1.30
N ASN A 473 -9.17 2.82 1.74
CA ASN A 473 -9.94 3.78 0.94
C ASN A 473 -9.17 5.08 0.65
N MET A 474 -8.44 5.62 1.64
CA MET A 474 -7.59 6.80 1.44
C MET A 474 -6.50 6.53 0.41
N VAL A 475 -5.85 5.37 0.48
CA VAL A 475 -4.81 4.98 -0.47
C VAL A 475 -5.37 4.93 -1.89
N GLN A 476 -6.55 4.34 -2.08
CA GLN A 476 -7.16 4.25 -3.42
C GLN A 476 -7.44 5.62 -4.03
N GLY A 477 -7.92 6.56 -3.26
CA GLY A 477 -8.34 7.86 -3.75
C GLY A 477 -7.23 8.90 -3.87
N ARG A 478 -6.12 8.77 -3.10
CA ARG A 478 -5.17 9.87 -2.90
C ARG A 478 -3.71 9.54 -3.21
N TYR A 479 -3.35 8.23 -3.25
CA TYR A 479 -1.95 7.82 -3.24
C TYR A 479 -1.60 6.77 -4.29
N ARG A 480 -2.59 6.05 -4.84
CA ARG A 480 -2.40 4.90 -5.72
C ARG A 480 -2.02 5.31 -7.15
N TYR A 481 -1.04 4.64 -7.72
CA TYR A 481 -0.74 4.70 -9.16
C TYR A 481 -1.65 3.77 -9.98
N ALA A 482 -1.70 3.97 -11.28
CA ALA A 482 -2.52 3.15 -12.19
C ALA A 482 -2.17 1.66 -12.11
N MET A 483 -0.90 1.29 -11.91
CA MET A 483 -0.48 -0.10 -11.72
C MET A 483 -0.79 -0.66 -10.32
N GLY A 484 -1.27 0.14 -9.40
CA GLY A 484 -1.71 -0.28 -8.07
C GLY A 484 -0.72 0.00 -6.93
N GLY A 485 0.54 0.30 -7.21
CA GLY A 485 1.53 0.65 -6.21
C GLY A 485 1.36 2.05 -5.61
N VAL A 486 2.14 2.34 -4.59
CA VAL A 486 2.12 3.62 -3.85
C VAL A 486 3.51 4.03 -3.38
N GLY A 487 3.63 5.30 -3.04
CA GLY A 487 4.86 5.86 -2.49
C GLY A 487 5.81 6.40 -3.58
N ASN A 488 6.68 7.29 -3.18
CA ASN A 488 7.74 7.83 -4.01
C ASN A 488 9.02 7.89 -3.18
N GLN A 489 10.05 7.17 -3.62
CA GLN A 489 11.29 7.02 -2.85
C GLN A 489 10.98 6.61 -1.39
N GLU A 490 10.28 5.48 -1.25
CA GLU A 490 9.91 4.83 0.02
C GLU A 490 8.85 5.56 0.87
N LYS A 491 8.43 6.77 0.48
CA LYS A 491 7.49 7.55 1.30
C LYS A 491 6.18 7.85 0.58
N PHE A 492 5.10 7.80 1.32
CA PHE A 492 3.91 8.55 0.94
C PHE A 492 4.27 10.04 0.92
N ARG A 493 3.85 10.75 -0.11
CA ARG A 493 3.98 12.20 -0.19
C ARG A 493 2.72 12.86 0.37
N GLN A 494 2.56 14.16 0.18
CA GLN A 494 1.28 14.79 0.46
C GLN A 494 0.18 14.16 -0.42
N PRO A 495 -1.07 14.12 0.04
CA PRO A 495 -2.18 13.65 -0.79
C PRO A 495 -2.20 14.35 -2.15
N TYR A 496 -2.43 13.60 -3.21
CA TYR A 496 -2.49 14.12 -4.57
C TYR A 496 -1.19 14.75 -5.13
N THR A 497 -0.04 14.36 -4.58
CA THR A 497 1.28 14.86 -5.03
C THR A 497 2.30 13.75 -5.26
N GLN A 498 1.85 12.52 -5.48
CA GLN A 498 2.73 11.37 -5.59
C GLN A 498 3.65 11.46 -6.81
N MET A 499 3.19 12.08 -7.89
CA MET A 499 3.89 12.21 -9.16
C MET A 499 4.48 13.61 -9.41
N LEU A 500 4.52 14.48 -8.40
CA LEU A 500 4.92 15.87 -8.59
C LEU A 500 6.35 16.01 -9.15
N SER A 501 7.29 15.16 -8.75
CA SER A 501 8.65 15.15 -9.30
C SER A 501 8.65 14.79 -10.79
N MET A 502 7.84 13.85 -11.21
CA MET A 502 7.66 13.49 -12.61
C MET A 502 7.03 14.65 -13.40
N VAL A 503 5.98 15.26 -12.85
CA VAL A 503 5.28 16.39 -13.46
C VAL A 503 6.21 17.60 -13.70
N ASN A 504 7.03 17.92 -12.69
CA ASN A 504 7.85 19.12 -12.73
C ASN A 504 9.15 18.94 -13.53
N ASN A 505 9.76 17.78 -13.53
CA ASN A 505 11.07 17.58 -14.14
C ASN A 505 11.23 16.32 -15.00
N GLY A 506 10.14 15.56 -15.21
CA GLY A 506 10.17 14.34 -16.00
C GLY A 506 10.86 13.14 -15.33
N SER A 507 11.29 13.25 -14.08
CA SER A 507 11.93 12.11 -13.39
C SER A 507 10.90 11.06 -13.03
N PRO A 508 11.18 9.76 -13.30
CA PRO A 508 10.28 8.69 -12.89
C PRO A 508 10.02 8.71 -11.39
N THR A 509 8.80 8.38 -11.02
CA THR A 509 8.45 8.09 -9.64
C THR A 509 8.85 6.66 -9.30
N LEU A 510 9.56 6.46 -8.22
CA LEU A 510 10.07 5.18 -7.78
C LEU A 510 9.29 4.70 -6.56
N ASN A 511 8.53 3.62 -6.71
CA ASN A 511 7.75 3.04 -5.61
C ASN A 511 8.20 1.62 -5.30
N GLU A 512 8.20 1.25 -4.01
CA GLU A 512 8.65 -0.08 -3.58
C GLU A 512 7.66 -1.18 -3.95
N THR A 513 8.16 -2.28 -4.52
CA THR A 513 7.35 -3.48 -4.78
C THR A 513 6.79 -4.08 -3.48
N CYS A 514 7.49 -3.94 -2.35
CA CYS A 514 6.98 -4.35 -1.03
C CYS A 514 5.66 -3.65 -0.65
N CYS A 515 5.46 -2.41 -1.05
CA CYS A 515 4.20 -1.69 -0.80
C CYS A 515 3.04 -2.35 -1.54
N ALA A 516 3.24 -2.73 -2.80
CA ALA A 516 2.26 -3.46 -3.60
C ALA A 516 1.92 -4.83 -2.99
N TYR A 517 2.94 -5.57 -2.54
CA TYR A 517 2.79 -6.84 -1.82
C TYR A 517 1.91 -6.71 -0.57
N ASN A 518 2.21 -5.74 0.30
CA ASN A 518 1.47 -5.55 1.54
C ASN A 518 0.04 -5.03 1.31
N LEU A 519 -0.17 -4.17 0.31
CA LEU A 519 -1.51 -3.71 -0.07
C LEU A 519 -2.37 -4.82 -0.68
N ALA A 520 -1.78 -5.70 -1.50
CA ALA A 520 -2.48 -6.89 -2.00
C ALA A 520 -2.92 -7.80 -0.84
N LYS A 521 -2.04 -8.03 0.15
CA LYS A 521 -2.34 -8.81 1.35
C LYS A 521 -3.46 -8.18 2.18
N LEU A 522 -3.39 -6.87 2.42
CA LEU A 522 -4.44 -6.12 3.11
C LEU A 522 -5.79 -6.23 2.39
N THR A 523 -5.78 -6.07 1.08
CA THR A 523 -7.00 -6.14 0.25
C THR A 523 -7.65 -7.51 0.31
N ARG A 524 -6.87 -8.58 0.17
CA ARG A 524 -7.36 -9.96 0.31
C ARG A 524 -8.01 -10.18 1.68
N ASP A 525 -7.39 -9.67 2.74
CA ASP A 525 -7.89 -9.86 4.10
C ASP A 525 -9.14 -9.01 4.40
N LEU A 526 -9.25 -7.79 3.84
CA LEU A 526 -10.47 -6.98 3.89
C LEU A 526 -11.63 -7.65 3.15
N ASN A 527 -11.36 -8.28 2.01
CA ASN A 527 -12.37 -9.01 1.23
C ASN A 527 -13.05 -10.13 2.03
N CYS A 528 -12.42 -10.65 3.05
CA CYS A 528 -13.03 -11.65 3.93
C CYS A 528 -14.27 -11.12 4.69
N TYR A 529 -14.38 -9.81 4.85
CA TYR A 529 -15.46 -9.14 5.61
C TYR A 529 -16.53 -8.53 4.71
N THR A 530 -16.17 -8.07 3.53
CA THR A 530 -17.07 -7.44 2.56
C THR A 530 -16.87 -8.04 1.16
N PRO A 531 -17.13 -9.36 0.98
CA PRO A 531 -16.81 -10.05 -0.27
C PRO A 531 -17.61 -9.58 -1.48
N ASP A 532 -18.72 -8.86 -1.27
CA ASP A 532 -19.55 -8.30 -2.34
C ASP A 532 -19.12 -6.89 -2.75
N ASP A 533 -18.15 -6.29 -2.05
CA ASP A 533 -17.48 -5.06 -2.47
C ASP A 533 -16.42 -5.37 -3.54
N ALA A 534 -16.85 -5.37 -4.79
CA ALA A 534 -15.98 -5.73 -5.92
C ALA A 534 -14.76 -4.82 -6.08
N ARG A 535 -14.78 -3.58 -5.51
CA ARG A 535 -13.66 -2.63 -5.55
C ARG A 535 -12.37 -3.24 -4.97
N LEU A 536 -12.52 -4.09 -3.94
CA LEU A 536 -11.38 -4.79 -3.32
C LEU A 536 -10.69 -5.69 -4.34
N MET A 537 -11.44 -6.55 -5.00
CA MET A 537 -10.86 -7.49 -5.94
C MET A 537 -10.52 -6.86 -7.30
N ASP A 538 -11.14 -5.75 -7.67
CA ASP A 538 -10.72 -4.91 -8.79
C ASP A 538 -9.34 -4.29 -8.54
N TYR A 539 -9.08 -3.81 -7.31
CA TYR A 539 -7.75 -3.35 -6.93
C TYR A 539 -6.74 -4.50 -6.85
N TYR A 540 -7.12 -5.65 -6.27
CA TYR A 540 -6.24 -6.82 -6.19
C TYR A 540 -5.80 -7.28 -7.58
N GLU A 541 -6.74 -7.39 -8.53
CA GLU A 541 -6.44 -7.72 -9.93
C GLU A 541 -5.47 -6.70 -10.54
N ARG A 542 -5.74 -5.42 -10.35
CA ARG A 542 -4.92 -4.31 -10.87
C ARG A 542 -3.47 -4.43 -10.39
N VAL A 543 -3.23 -4.50 -9.09
CA VAL A 543 -1.88 -4.55 -8.53
C VAL A 543 -1.16 -5.84 -8.87
N LEU A 544 -1.89 -6.96 -8.91
CA LEU A 544 -1.35 -8.26 -9.27
C LEU A 544 -0.92 -8.31 -10.74
N TYR A 545 -1.83 -7.95 -11.67
CA TYR A 545 -1.61 -8.12 -13.11
C TYR A 545 -0.60 -7.12 -13.68
N ASN A 546 -0.43 -5.98 -13.05
CA ASN A 546 0.51 -4.96 -13.50
C ASN A 546 1.80 -5.00 -12.68
N GLN A 547 1.82 -4.44 -11.47
CA GLN A 547 3.07 -4.27 -10.74
C GLN A 547 3.68 -5.59 -10.25
N LEU A 548 2.90 -6.49 -9.64
CA LEU A 548 3.48 -7.71 -9.07
C LEU A 548 3.96 -8.67 -10.15
N VAL A 549 3.18 -8.90 -11.21
CA VAL A 549 3.62 -9.72 -12.36
C VAL A 549 4.78 -9.06 -13.10
N GLY A 550 4.75 -7.73 -13.23
CA GLY A 550 5.79 -6.95 -13.90
C GLY A 550 7.05 -6.71 -13.08
N SER A 551 7.09 -7.10 -11.79
CA SER A 551 8.24 -6.87 -10.91
C SER A 551 9.36 -7.91 -11.04
N VAL A 552 9.17 -8.98 -11.80
CA VAL A 552 10.19 -10.01 -12.05
C VAL A 552 10.58 -10.03 -13.53
N ASN A 553 11.88 -10.12 -13.79
CA ASN A 553 12.41 -10.29 -15.14
C ASN A 553 12.05 -11.69 -15.66
N PRO A 554 11.35 -11.79 -16.80
CA PRO A 554 10.90 -13.09 -17.32
C PRO A 554 12.03 -13.98 -17.88
N LYS A 555 13.20 -13.42 -18.17
CA LYS A 555 14.30 -14.16 -18.74
C LYS A 555 15.18 -14.85 -17.69
N ARG A 556 15.33 -14.20 -16.53
CA ARG A 556 16.07 -14.71 -15.38
C ARG A 556 15.50 -14.14 -14.11
N TYR A 557 15.59 -14.86 -12.99
CA TYR A 557 15.06 -14.36 -11.73
C TYR A 557 15.85 -13.15 -11.24
N GLN A 558 15.23 -11.99 -11.35
CA GLN A 558 15.67 -10.73 -10.80
C GLN A 558 14.40 -9.90 -10.53
N VAL A 559 14.29 -9.27 -9.41
CA VAL A 559 13.15 -8.44 -9.08
C VAL A 559 13.52 -6.97 -8.99
N VAL A 560 12.54 -6.13 -9.25
CA VAL A 560 12.68 -4.67 -9.14
C VAL A 560 12.46 -4.27 -7.69
N TYR A 561 13.41 -3.55 -7.10
CA TYR A 561 13.24 -2.94 -5.79
C TYR A 561 12.32 -1.73 -5.88
N GLN A 562 12.77 -0.70 -6.57
CA GLN A 562 12.02 0.53 -6.79
C GLN A 562 11.33 0.44 -8.16
N TYR A 563 10.04 0.13 -8.17
CA TYR A 563 9.28 0.01 -9.40
C TYR A 563 9.06 1.38 -10.02
N PRO A 564 9.55 1.66 -11.23
CA PRO A 564 9.47 2.97 -11.83
C PRO A 564 8.09 3.22 -12.44
N VAL A 565 7.60 4.43 -12.28
CA VAL A 565 6.32 4.89 -12.83
C VAL A 565 6.51 6.25 -13.46
N GLY A 566 6.01 6.45 -14.65
CA GLY A 566 5.98 7.78 -15.23
C GLY A 566 6.46 7.86 -16.67
N LEU A 567 7.31 8.81 -16.93
CA LEU A 567 7.87 9.13 -18.24
C LEU A 567 9.23 8.43 -18.38
N ASP A 568 9.40 7.67 -19.48
CA ASP A 568 10.66 6.97 -19.81
C ASP A 568 11.31 6.28 -18.61
N ALA A 569 10.56 5.40 -17.97
CA ALA A 569 10.85 4.82 -16.68
C ALA A 569 11.38 3.38 -16.83
N PRO A 570 12.72 3.15 -16.87
CA PRO A 570 13.30 1.81 -17.02
C PRO A 570 13.19 1.01 -15.73
N LYS A 571 12.96 -0.30 -15.87
CA LYS A 571 13.03 -1.24 -14.74
C LYS A 571 14.48 -1.58 -14.43
N GLU A 572 14.93 -1.26 -13.23
CA GLU A 572 16.25 -1.65 -12.75
C GLU A 572 16.19 -3.03 -12.08
N TRP A 573 16.68 -4.03 -12.79
CA TRP A 573 16.73 -5.41 -12.32
C TRP A 573 17.97 -5.62 -11.43
N GLY A 574 17.77 -5.79 -10.12
CA GLY A 574 18.91 -5.83 -9.20
C GLY A 574 18.83 -6.84 -8.06
N SER A 575 17.66 -7.34 -7.73
CA SER A 575 17.49 -8.25 -6.59
C SER A 575 17.32 -9.69 -7.07
N GLU A 576 18.36 -10.52 -6.92
CA GLU A 576 18.36 -11.91 -7.37
C GLU A 576 18.06 -12.91 -6.24
N THR A 577 18.19 -12.50 -5.00
CA THR A 577 18.00 -13.35 -3.83
C THR A 577 17.15 -12.66 -2.77
N PRO A 578 16.49 -13.40 -1.89
CA PRO A 578 15.74 -12.81 -0.75
C PRO A 578 16.61 -11.94 0.17
N GLN A 579 17.94 -12.16 0.18
CA GLN A 579 18.86 -11.40 1.00
C GLN A 579 19.28 -10.06 0.39
N SER A 580 19.06 -9.87 -0.91
CA SER A 580 19.59 -8.70 -1.62
C SER A 580 18.94 -7.40 -1.16
N THR A 581 17.60 -7.39 -1.00
CA THR A 581 16.79 -6.24 -0.54
C THR A 581 15.50 -6.72 0.11
N CYS A 582 14.73 -5.81 0.74
CA CYS A 582 13.38 -6.12 1.21
C CYS A 582 12.48 -6.62 0.05
N CYS A 583 12.58 -6.00 -1.12
CA CYS A 583 11.82 -6.40 -2.30
C CYS A 583 12.35 -7.69 -2.96
N GLY A 584 13.61 -8.03 -2.79
CA GLY A 584 14.13 -9.37 -3.10
C GLY A 584 13.43 -10.45 -2.27
N GLY A 585 13.18 -10.15 -1.00
CA GLY A 585 12.43 -11.01 -0.08
C GLY A 585 10.95 -11.15 -0.46
N THR A 586 10.21 -10.04 -0.58
CA THR A 586 8.80 -10.08 -0.95
C THR A 586 8.58 -10.56 -2.38
N GLY A 587 9.54 -10.35 -3.28
CA GLY A 587 9.53 -10.90 -4.63
C GLY A 587 9.50 -12.43 -4.62
N ALA A 588 10.38 -13.06 -3.85
CA ALA A 588 10.40 -14.51 -3.70
C ALA A 588 9.10 -15.10 -3.10
N GLU A 589 8.32 -14.30 -2.39
CA GLU A 589 7.00 -14.71 -1.91
C GLU A 589 5.89 -14.44 -2.94
N ASN A 590 5.98 -13.33 -3.70
CA ASN A 590 4.94 -12.89 -4.63
C ASN A 590 4.71 -13.91 -5.76
N HIS A 591 5.81 -14.38 -6.36
CA HIS A 591 5.72 -15.12 -7.61
C HIS A 591 5.28 -16.58 -7.43
N VAL A 592 5.27 -17.08 -6.20
CA VAL A 592 4.79 -18.43 -5.86
C VAL A 592 3.34 -18.48 -5.34
N LYS A 593 2.61 -17.36 -5.34
CA LYS A 593 1.26 -17.31 -4.74
C LYS A 593 0.22 -16.48 -5.51
N TYR A 594 0.38 -16.26 -6.79
CA TYR A 594 -0.51 -15.45 -7.62
C TYR A 594 -2.00 -15.81 -7.50
N GLN A 595 -2.30 -17.10 -7.25
CA GLN A 595 -3.67 -17.63 -7.15
C GLN A 595 -4.29 -17.53 -5.75
N GLU A 596 -3.62 -16.93 -4.76
CA GLU A 596 -4.06 -16.94 -3.36
C GLU A 596 -5.40 -16.23 -3.11
N ALA A 597 -5.84 -15.36 -4.02
CA ALA A 597 -7.10 -14.63 -3.94
C ALA A 597 -8.05 -14.92 -5.11
N ALA A 598 -7.81 -15.98 -5.87
CA ALA A 598 -8.67 -16.31 -7.01
C ALA A 598 -10.09 -16.73 -6.59
N TYR A 599 -10.20 -17.39 -5.44
CA TYR A 599 -11.47 -17.90 -4.93
C TYR A 599 -11.63 -17.66 -3.44
N PHE A 600 -12.85 -17.26 -3.06
CA PHE A 600 -13.26 -17.22 -1.66
C PHE A 600 -14.48 -18.12 -1.46
N VAL A 601 -14.60 -18.68 -0.28
CA VAL A 601 -15.72 -19.55 0.11
C VAL A 601 -16.33 -19.04 1.40
N SER A 602 -17.65 -19.17 1.53
CA SER A 602 -18.36 -18.78 2.76
C SER A 602 -17.76 -19.46 3.98
N SER A 603 -17.60 -18.70 5.05
CA SER A 603 -17.21 -19.25 6.35
C SER A 603 -18.26 -20.25 6.84
N PRO A 604 -17.88 -21.30 7.56
CA PRO A 604 -18.84 -22.31 8.07
C PRO A 604 -19.98 -21.73 8.91
N SER A 605 -19.76 -20.54 9.50
CA SER A 605 -20.74 -19.80 10.30
C SER A 605 -21.61 -18.84 9.50
N ALA A 606 -21.34 -18.63 8.21
CA ALA A 606 -21.99 -17.59 7.38
C ALA A 606 -23.28 -18.07 6.67
N GLY A 607 -23.81 -19.25 7.00
CA GLY A 607 -25.08 -19.73 6.46
C GLY A 607 -24.93 -20.53 5.17
N GLU A 608 -25.34 -19.99 4.04
CA GLU A 608 -25.39 -20.71 2.77
C GLU A 608 -24.01 -20.90 2.14
N PRO A 609 -23.61 -22.12 1.70
CA PRO A 609 -22.39 -22.31 0.97
C PRO A 609 -22.34 -21.48 -0.31
N THR A 610 -21.38 -20.56 -0.39
CA THR A 610 -21.19 -19.64 -1.51
C THR A 610 -19.73 -19.66 -1.94
N LEU A 611 -19.49 -19.67 -3.25
CA LEU A 611 -18.20 -19.55 -3.88
C LEU A 611 -18.14 -18.19 -4.61
N TRP A 612 -17.18 -17.34 -4.25
CA TRP A 612 -16.83 -16.15 -5.02
C TRP A 612 -15.67 -16.48 -5.96
N VAL A 613 -15.85 -16.21 -7.24
CA VAL A 613 -14.82 -16.27 -8.27
C VAL A 613 -14.33 -14.82 -8.49
N CYS A 614 -13.17 -14.52 -7.91
CA CYS A 614 -12.66 -13.16 -7.82
C CYS A 614 -11.67 -12.80 -8.92
N LEU A 615 -10.85 -13.77 -9.38
CA LEU A 615 -9.88 -13.56 -10.45
C LEU A 615 -10.07 -14.60 -11.55
N TYR A 616 -9.88 -14.16 -12.79
CA TYR A 616 -10.02 -15.03 -13.96
C TYR A 616 -8.62 -15.44 -14.46
N MET A 617 -8.16 -16.60 -13.98
CA MET A 617 -6.88 -17.21 -14.32
C MET A 617 -7.00 -18.73 -14.43
N PRO A 618 -6.19 -19.38 -15.28
CA PRO A 618 -6.29 -20.83 -15.45
C PRO A 618 -5.86 -21.54 -14.15
N THR A 619 -6.79 -22.22 -13.50
CA THR A 619 -6.59 -22.83 -12.19
C THR A 619 -7.45 -24.08 -11.99
N THR A 620 -6.94 -24.99 -11.17
CA THR A 620 -7.70 -26.08 -10.56
C THR A 620 -7.79 -25.85 -9.06
N ALA A 621 -9.01 -25.76 -8.52
CA ALA A 621 -9.28 -25.44 -7.13
C ALA A 621 -10.10 -26.55 -6.45
N THR A 622 -9.76 -26.91 -5.22
CA THR A 622 -10.47 -27.91 -4.42
C THR A 622 -11.11 -27.26 -3.19
N TRP A 623 -12.40 -27.41 -3.07
CA TRP A 623 -13.16 -27.02 -1.89
C TRP A 623 -13.49 -28.26 -1.04
N ASP A 624 -12.64 -28.51 -0.05
CA ASP A 624 -12.68 -29.73 0.78
C ASP A 624 -14.00 -29.90 1.52
N ALA A 625 -14.58 -28.82 2.06
CA ALA A 625 -15.83 -28.85 2.81
C ALA A 625 -17.01 -29.42 1.99
N LEU A 626 -16.99 -29.27 0.67
CA LEU A 626 -18.01 -29.83 -0.22
C LEU A 626 -17.48 -31.02 -1.04
N GLY A 627 -16.23 -31.40 -0.91
CA GLY A 627 -15.61 -32.51 -1.65
C GLY A 627 -15.61 -32.28 -3.18
N ILE A 628 -15.54 -31.04 -3.65
CA ILE A 628 -15.54 -30.70 -5.07
C ILE A 628 -14.19 -30.22 -5.53
N THR A 629 -13.89 -30.47 -6.81
CA THR A 629 -12.79 -29.80 -7.51
C THR A 629 -13.36 -29.04 -8.70
N LEU A 630 -13.07 -27.76 -8.74
CA LEU A 630 -13.42 -26.81 -9.79
C LEU A 630 -12.21 -26.60 -10.71
N GLN A 631 -12.43 -26.53 -12.01
CA GLN A 631 -11.41 -26.10 -12.97
C GLN A 631 -11.88 -24.85 -13.69
N GLN A 632 -11.02 -23.85 -13.74
CA GLN A 632 -11.18 -22.62 -14.52
C GLN A 632 -10.19 -22.64 -15.68
N GLN A 633 -10.71 -22.58 -16.87
CA GLN A 633 -9.95 -22.60 -18.12
C GLN A 633 -10.07 -21.25 -18.82
N CYS A 634 -8.95 -20.61 -19.04
CA CYS A 634 -8.85 -19.35 -19.81
C CYS A 634 -7.42 -19.18 -20.33
N GLN A 635 -7.26 -18.30 -21.29
CA GLN A 635 -5.96 -17.74 -21.64
C GLN A 635 -5.72 -16.50 -20.79
N TRP A 636 -4.61 -16.44 -20.08
CA TRP A 636 -4.28 -15.28 -19.24
C TRP A 636 -3.50 -14.23 -20.04
N PRO A 637 -3.79 -12.93 -19.94
CA PRO A 637 -4.95 -12.32 -19.28
C PRO A 637 -6.26 -12.60 -20.03
N ALA A 638 -7.37 -12.75 -19.31
CA ALA A 638 -8.55 -13.43 -19.79
C ALA A 638 -9.66 -12.49 -20.29
N GLU A 639 -10.05 -12.62 -21.57
CA GLU A 639 -11.29 -12.04 -22.13
C GLU A 639 -12.45 -13.04 -22.09
N ARG A 640 -12.16 -14.29 -21.80
CA ARG A 640 -13.15 -15.38 -21.61
C ARG A 640 -12.62 -16.38 -20.60
N SER A 641 -13.49 -16.86 -19.74
CA SER A 641 -13.17 -17.90 -18.76
C SER A 641 -14.29 -18.94 -18.71
N THR A 642 -13.92 -20.22 -18.58
CA THR A 642 -14.85 -21.33 -18.46
C THR A 642 -14.61 -22.08 -17.16
N LEU A 643 -15.64 -22.23 -16.33
CA LEU A 643 -15.58 -22.94 -15.06
C LEU A 643 -16.40 -24.21 -15.11
N ARG A 644 -15.84 -25.32 -14.60
CA ARG A 644 -16.48 -26.64 -14.56
C ARG A 644 -16.15 -27.36 -13.26
N ILE A 645 -17.09 -28.13 -12.75
CA ILE A 645 -16.83 -29.14 -11.72
C ILE A 645 -16.19 -30.36 -12.37
N VAL A 646 -14.94 -30.67 -12.04
CA VAL A 646 -14.20 -31.80 -12.61
C VAL A 646 -14.24 -33.03 -11.68
N LYS A 647 -14.43 -32.80 -10.36
CA LYS A 647 -14.56 -33.89 -9.38
C LYS A 647 -15.66 -33.55 -8.35
N GLY A 648 -16.36 -34.55 -7.91
CA GLY A 648 -17.43 -34.42 -6.90
C GLY A 648 -18.74 -33.85 -7.44
N LYS A 649 -19.60 -33.49 -6.53
CA LYS A 649 -20.87 -32.77 -6.73
C LYS A 649 -21.20 -32.03 -5.45
N GLY A 650 -21.72 -30.82 -5.55
CA GLY A 650 -22.00 -29.95 -4.40
C GLY A 650 -23.27 -29.15 -4.59
N GLN A 651 -23.71 -28.49 -3.54
CA GLN A 651 -24.84 -27.58 -3.58
C GLN A 651 -24.40 -26.24 -2.96
N PHE A 652 -24.27 -25.21 -3.80
CA PHE A 652 -23.80 -23.89 -3.39
C PHE A 652 -24.24 -22.79 -4.38
N ALA A 653 -24.20 -21.55 -3.94
CA ALA A 653 -24.32 -20.38 -4.79
C ALA A 653 -22.94 -20.02 -5.37
N MET A 654 -22.90 -19.48 -6.57
CA MET A 654 -21.67 -19.01 -7.20
C MET A 654 -21.80 -17.51 -7.55
N LYS A 655 -20.89 -16.70 -7.01
CA LYS A 655 -20.80 -15.28 -7.32
C LYS A 655 -19.59 -15.04 -8.22
N LEU A 656 -19.82 -14.41 -9.35
CA LEU A 656 -18.81 -14.14 -10.39
C LEU A 656 -18.57 -12.63 -10.44
N ARG A 657 -17.32 -12.21 -10.27
CA ARG A 657 -17.00 -10.78 -10.30
C ARG A 657 -17.23 -10.21 -11.70
N VAL A 658 -17.89 -9.08 -11.77
CA VAL A 658 -17.99 -8.22 -12.94
C VAL A 658 -16.95 -7.11 -12.77
N PRO A 659 -15.80 -7.16 -13.46
CA PRO A 659 -14.75 -6.19 -13.26
C PRO A 659 -15.21 -4.75 -13.57
N TYR A 660 -14.61 -3.75 -12.89
CA TYR A 660 -14.98 -2.34 -13.10
C TYR A 660 -14.80 -1.88 -14.56
N TRP A 661 -13.83 -2.47 -15.26
CA TRP A 661 -13.49 -2.16 -16.65
C TRP A 661 -14.37 -2.90 -17.67
N ALA A 662 -15.16 -3.87 -17.26
CA ALA A 662 -16.01 -4.69 -18.13
C ALA A 662 -17.33 -3.95 -18.44
N THR A 663 -17.23 -2.82 -19.11
CA THR A 663 -18.35 -1.89 -19.38
C THR A 663 -19.19 -2.28 -20.59
N GLU A 664 -18.64 -3.10 -21.48
CA GLU A 664 -19.32 -3.52 -22.72
C GLU A 664 -19.12 -5.01 -22.95
N GLY A 665 -20.18 -5.69 -23.43
CA GLY A 665 -20.12 -7.08 -23.89
C GLY A 665 -19.87 -8.12 -22.80
N PHE A 666 -19.94 -7.76 -21.51
CA PHE A 666 -19.86 -8.72 -20.42
C PHE A 666 -21.07 -9.62 -20.41
N ASP A 667 -20.85 -10.93 -20.30
CA ASP A 667 -21.93 -11.92 -20.23
C ASP A 667 -21.51 -13.14 -19.39
N VAL A 668 -22.44 -13.66 -18.63
CA VAL A 668 -22.30 -14.92 -17.91
C VAL A 668 -23.31 -15.93 -18.45
N ARG A 669 -22.82 -17.07 -18.90
CA ARG A 669 -23.64 -18.14 -19.42
C ARG A 669 -23.57 -19.38 -18.56
N LEU A 670 -24.73 -19.89 -18.20
CA LEU A 670 -24.85 -21.20 -17.57
C LEU A 670 -25.38 -22.21 -18.61
N ASN A 671 -24.56 -23.20 -18.94
CA ASN A 671 -24.89 -24.21 -19.96
C ASN A 671 -25.30 -23.59 -21.31
N GLY A 672 -24.56 -22.56 -21.73
CA GLY A 672 -24.76 -21.86 -22.99
C GLY A 672 -25.89 -20.82 -23.02
N ARG A 673 -26.56 -20.54 -21.91
CA ARG A 673 -27.64 -19.55 -21.79
C ARG A 673 -27.19 -18.42 -20.88
N SER A 674 -27.32 -17.17 -21.33
CA SER A 674 -27.11 -15.99 -20.49
C SER A 674 -28.04 -16.03 -19.28
N ILE A 675 -27.50 -15.64 -18.10
CA ILE A 675 -28.24 -15.67 -16.84
C ILE A 675 -28.89 -14.32 -16.49
N ALA A 676 -28.51 -13.25 -17.17
CA ALA A 676 -29.09 -11.92 -17.03
C ALA A 676 -29.02 -11.17 -18.35
N ASP A 677 -29.86 -10.15 -18.52
CA ASP A 677 -29.90 -9.30 -19.73
C ASP A 677 -28.86 -8.18 -19.68
N SER A 678 -28.41 -7.77 -18.47
CA SER A 678 -27.39 -6.75 -18.26
C SER A 678 -26.60 -7.01 -16.99
N TYR A 679 -25.41 -6.46 -16.90
CA TYR A 679 -24.50 -6.59 -15.78
C TYR A 679 -23.92 -5.24 -15.38
N GLN A 680 -23.88 -4.98 -14.08
CA GLN A 680 -23.28 -3.78 -13.53
C GLN A 680 -21.78 -4.01 -13.32
N PRO A 681 -20.87 -3.24 -13.94
CA PRO A 681 -19.44 -3.31 -13.63
C PRO A 681 -19.15 -3.00 -12.16
N CYS A 682 -18.02 -3.45 -11.65
CA CYS A 682 -17.62 -3.35 -10.23
C CYS A 682 -18.65 -3.97 -9.28
N SER A 683 -19.12 -5.17 -9.60
CA SER A 683 -20.12 -5.91 -8.83
C SER A 683 -19.87 -7.42 -8.88
N TYR A 684 -20.79 -8.15 -8.33
CA TYR A 684 -20.88 -9.61 -8.49
C TYR A 684 -22.24 -10.01 -9.07
N VAL A 685 -22.23 -10.91 -10.05
CA VAL A 685 -23.44 -11.58 -10.50
C VAL A 685 -23.54 -12.93 -9.83
N GLU A 686 -24.71 -13.25 -9.30
CA GLU A 686 -24.95 -14.48 -8.57
C GLU A 686 -25.69 -15.52 -9.43
N ILE A 687 -25.15 -16.73 -9.47
CA ILE A 687 -25.93 -17.93 -9.81
C ILE A 687 -26.44 -18.49 -8.48
N PRO A 688 -27.76 -18.44 -8.23
CA PRO A 688 -28.34 -18.88 -6.97
C PRO A 688 -27.99 -20.32 -6.64
N LYS A 689 -28.03 -20.66 -5.35
CA LYS A 689 -27.74 -22.00 -4.86
C LYS A 689 -28.45 -23.07 -5.65
N ARG A 690 -27.67 -23.97 -6.19
CA ARG A 690 -28.15 -25.12 -6.97
C ARG A 690 -27.26 -26.34 -6.75
N LYS A 691 -27.74 -27.50 -7.21
CA LYS A 691 -26.91 -28.70 -7.31
C LYS A 691 -26.01 -28.58 -8.53
N TRP A 692 -24.72 -28.67 -8.30
CA TRP A 692 -23.70 -28.63 -9.33
C TRP A 692 -23.19 -30.02 -9.65
N SER A 693 -22.86 -30.25 -10.92
CA SER A 693 -22.37 -31.54 -11.44
C SER A 693 -21.32 -31.31 -12.54
N LYS A 694 -20.63 -32.35 -12.95
CA LYS A 694 -19.64 -32.29 -14.05
C LYS A 694 -20.24 -31.87 -15.42
N ARG A 695 -21.56 -31.83 -15.57
CA ARG A 695 -22.26 -31.43 -16.81
C ARG A 695 -22.43 -29.90 -16.86
N ASP A 696 -22.33 -29.25 -15.72
CA ASP A 696 -22.53 -27.80 -15.67
C ASP A 696 -21.30 -27.05 -16.12
N VAL A 697 -21.52 -26.07 -16.98
CA VAL A 697 -20.50 -25.19 -17.54
C VAL A 697 -20.94 -23.76 -17.29
N VAL A 698 -20.06 -22.98 -16.67
CA VAL A 698 -20.22 -21.53 -16.53
C VAL A 698 -19.19 -20.88 -17.43
N GLU A 699 -19.64 -20.02 -18.33
CA GLU A 699 -18.77 -19.20 -19.18
C GLU A 699 -18.92 -17.75 -18.75
N VAL A 700 -17.80 -17.07 -18.57
CA VAL A 700 -17.71 -15.63 -18.34
C VAL A 700 -17.04 -15.01 -19.56
N ILE A 701 -17.70 -14.10 -20.20
CA ILE A 701 -17.24 -13.36 -21.38
C ILE A 701 -17.02 -11.92 -20.93
N MET A 702 -15.83 -11.39 -21.11
CA MET A 702 -15.42 -10.08 -20.61
C MET A 702 -14.42 -9.41 -21.59
N PRO A 703 -14.91 -8.95 -22.74
CA PRO A 703 -14.05 -8.29 -23.72
C PRO A 703 -13.30 -7.11 -23.08
N PHE A 704 -12.03 -6.95 -23.44
CA PHE A 704 -11.25 -5.84 -22.93
C PHE A 704 -11.68 -4.54 -23.62
N SER A 705 -12.12 -3.59 -22.82
CA SER A 705 -12.33 -2.20 -23.24
C SER A 705 -11.07 -1.37 -22.99
N ASN A 706 -10.86 -0.35 -23.83
CA ASN A 706 -9.85 0.67 -23.58
C ASN A 706 -10.47 1.78 -22.75
N HIS A 707 -9.78 2.19 -21.70
CA HIS A 707 -10.22 3.27 -20.82
C HIS A 707 -9.02 4.04 -20.27
N VAL A 708 -9.27 5.06 -19.48
CA VAL A 708 -8.26 5.94 -18.91
C VAL A 708 -8.35 5.92 -17.40
N ASP A 709 -7.22 5.71 -16.73
CA ASP A 709 -7.08 5.89 -15.29
C ASP A 709 -6.36 7.22 -15.02
N TYR A 710 -7.05 8.15 -14.39
CA TYR A 710 -6.46 9.42 -14.03
C TYR A 710 -5.65 9.27 -12.76
N GLY A 711 -4.42 9.78 -12.79
CA GLY A 711 -3.50 9.70 -11.65
C GLY A 711 -4.06 10.35 -10.39
N PRO A 712 -3.51 10.01 -9.21
CA PRO A 712 -3.98 10.57 -7.95
C PRO A 712 -3.70 12.07 -7.86
N ASP A 713 -2.73 12.58 -8.62
CA ASP A 713 -2.24 13.94 -8.48
C ASP A 713 -3.16 14.96 -9.16
N LYS A 714 -3.38 16.04 -8.46
CA LYS A 714 -3.86 17.27 -9.06
C LYS A 714 -2.68 17.96 -9.71
N VAL A 715 -2.69 18.05 -11.01
CA VAL A 715 -1.58 18.68 -11.73
C VAL A 715 -1.95 20.09 -12.12
N GLU A 716 -1.40 21.05 -11.40
CA GLU A 716 -1.22 22.40 -11.92
C GLU A 716 0.23 22.48 -12.42
N ILE A 717 0.40 22.41 -13.72
CA ILE A 717 1.72 22.50 -14.34
C ILE A 717 2.03 23.98 -14.50
N ALA A 718 3.25 24.41 -14.19
CA ALA A 718 3.68 25.80 -14.33
C ALA A 718 3.47 26.38 -15.74
N ASP A 719 3.48 25.52 -16.75
CA ASP A 719 3.26 25.89 -18.17
C ASP A 719 1.79 25.78 -18.61
N ALA A 720 0.91 25.25 -17.74
CA ALA A 720 -0.51 25.21 -18.05
C ALA A 720 -1.11 26.60 -17.85
N THR A 721 -1.72 27.14 -18.90
CA THR A 721 -2.51 28.33 -18.72
C THR A 721 -3.74 28.02 -17.85
N PRO A 722 -4.28 28.97 -17.08
CA PRO A 722 -5.51 28.75 -16.32
C PRO A 722 -6.69 28.26 -17.20
N SER A 723 -6.62 28.46 -18.49
CA SER A 723 -7.60 28.06 -19.49
C SER A 723 -7.42 26.62 -20.03
N SER A 724 -6.38 25.90 -19.63
CA SER A 724 -6.12 24.53 -20.11
C SER A 724 -5.43 23.69 -19.03
N PRO A 725 -6.17 23.22 -18.03
CA PRO A 725 -5.60 22.31 -17.04
C PRO A 725 -5.18 21.01 -17.72
N LEU A 726 -3.98 20.54 -17.39
CA LEU A 726 -3.50 19.25 -17.86
C LEU A 726 -3.77 18.20 -16.79
N TRP A 727 -4.34 17.08 -17.22
CA TRP A 727 -4.57 15.91 -16.37
C TRP A 727 -3.50 14.87 -16.64
N MET A 728 -3.04 14.23 -15.58
CA MET A 728 -2.19 13.04 -15.70
C MET A 728 -3.07 11.81 -15.86
N ALA A 729 -2.82 11.04 -16.90
CA ALA A 729 -3.63 9.88 -17.22
C ALA A 729 -2.78 8.71 -17.70
N ALA A 730 -3.15 7.51 -17.29
CA ALA A 730 -2.61 6.26 -17.80
C ALA A 730 -3.64 5.58 -18.69
N PHE A 731 -3.18 5.01 -19.80
CA PHE A 731 -4.03 4.22 -20.70
C PHE A 731 -4.17 2.80 -20.17
N MET A 732 -5.38 2.29 -20.17
CA MET A 732 -5.73 0.97 -19.70
C MET A 732 -6.41 0.16 -20.82
N ARG A 733 -6.14 -1.14 -20.84
CA ARG A 733 -6.89 -2.11 -21.65
C ARG A 733 -7.38 -3.25 -20.76
N GLY A 734 -8.69 -3.31 -20.50
CA GLY A 734 -9.21 -4.20 -19.48
C GLY A 734 -8.48 -3.96 -18.15
N PRO A 735 -7.92 -4.99 -17.49
CA PRO A 735 -7.18 -4.84 -16.23
C PRO A 735 -5.77 -4.29 -16.38
N LEU A 736 -5.25 -4.12 -17.61
CA LEU A 736 -3.84 -3.89 -17.88
C LEU A 736 -3.52 -2.41 -18.05
N VAL A 737 -2.48 -1.95 -17.39
CA VAL A 737 -1.83 -0.67 -17.67
C VAL A 737 -1.03 -0.83 -18.96
N MET A 738 -1.23 0.07 -19.90
CA MET A 738 -0.52 0.10 -21.17
C MET A 738 0.57 1.17 -21.10
N ALA A 739 1.79 0.79 -21.43
CA ALA A 739 2.92 1.69 -21.46
C ALA A 739 3.50 1.82 -22.87
N ASP A 740 3.91 3.04 -23.23
CA ASP A 740 4.66 3.25 -24.48
C ASP A 740 6.12 2.83 -24.27
N THR A 741 6.62 2.00 -25.17
CA THR A 741 8.00 1.46 -25.10
C THR A 741 9.04 2.32 -25.82
N VAL A 742 8.65 3.51 -26.25
CA VAL A 742 9.57 4.47 -26.87
C VAL A 742 9.89 5.55 -25.84
N ALA A 743 11.17 5.93 -25.74
CA ALA A 743 11.59 7.06 -24.93
C ALA A 743 10.85 8.34 -25.37
N ARG A 744 10.24 9.04 -24.43
CA ARG A 744 9.44 10.26 -24.67
C ARG A 744 9.91 11.40 -23.80
N THR A 745 9.84 12.60 -24.35
CA THR A 745 9.84 13.86 -23.59
C THR A 745 8.42 14.19 -23.12
N TRP A 746 8.31 15.10 -22.16
CA TRP A 746 7.00 15.57 -21.74
C TRP A 746 6.17 16.23 -22.84
N GLN A 747 6.82 16.91 -23.80
CA GLN A 747 6.13 17.51 -24.94
C GLN A 747 5.51 16.42 -25.86
N GLU A 748 6.24 15.33 -26.07
CA GLU A 748 5.76 14.18 -26.83
C GLU A 748 4.71 13.37 -26.08
N ALA A 749 4.76 13.33 -24.74
CA ALA A 749 3.77 12.68 -23.89
C ALA A 749 2.57 13.59 -23.56
N THR A 750 2.44 14.76 -24.20
CA THR A 750 1.29 15.65 -24.04
C THR A 750 0.30 15.39 -25.17
N VAL A 751 -0.93 15.00 -24.80
CA VAL A 751 -2.00 14.66 -25.73
C VAL A 751 -3.12 15.68 -25.62
N HIS A 752 -3.50 16.29 -26.74
CA HIS A 752 -4.61 17.21 -26.76
C HIS A 752 -5.94 16.46 -26.84
N SER A 753 -6.90 16.81 -25.99
CA SER A 753 -8.20 16.14 -25.88
C SER A 753 -8.99 16.09 -27.18
N SER A 754 -8.82 17.10 -28.05
CA SER A 754 -9.38 17.12 -29.43
C SER A 754 -8.78 16.05 -30.35
N GLN A 755 -7.74 15.35 -29.89
CA GLN A 755 -7.01 14.34 -30.69
C GLN A 755 -7.30 12.91 -30.21
N PHE A 756 -8.13 12.74 -29.14
CA PHE A 756 -8.50 11.44 -28.62
C PHE A 756 -9.46 10.72 -29.58
N ILE A 757 -8.97 9.73 -30.29
CA ILE A 757 -9.79 8.74 -30.98
C ILE A 757 -9.33 7.37 -30.52
N VAL A 758 -10.08 6.74 -29.62
CA VAL A 758 -9.89 5.33 -29.29
C VAL A 758 -10.60 4.51 -30.34
N HIS A 759 -9.87 3.91 -31.27
CA HIS A 759 -10.44 2.94 -32.21
C HIS A 759 -10.49 1.56 -31.55
N SER A 760 -11.67 1.01 -31.34
CA SER A 760 -11.84 -0.40 -31.04
C SER A 760 -11.60 -1.20 -32.34
N TYR A 761 -10.56 -2.01 -32.37
CA TYR A 761 -10.35 -2.97 -33.46
C TYR A 761 -11.09 -4.28 -33.17
N SER A 762 -11.91 -4.72 -34.09
CA SER A 762 -12.47 -6.08 -34.10
C SER A 762 -11.39 -7.11 -34.47
N GLN A 763 -11.43 -8.27 -33.84
CA GLN A 763 -10.49 -9.39 -33.91
C GLN A 763 -10.35 -10.07 -35.31
N SER A 764 -10.51 -9.39 -36.44
CA SER A 764 -10.52 -10.08 -37.73
C SER A 764 -9.18 -10.19 -38.46
N GLU A 765 -8.07 -9.74 -37.92
CA GLU A 765 -6.73 -9.96 -38.49
C GLU A 765 -5.77 -10.63 -37.50
N ALA A 766 -6.00 -11.93 -37.26
CA ALA A 766 -5.00 -12.80 -36.65
C ALA A 766 -3.82 -12.99 -37.60
N ALA A 767 -2.62 -12.56 -37.21
CA ALA A 767 -1.39 -12.77 -37.94
C ALA A 767 -1.11 -14.27 -38.09
N LYS A 768 -0.78 -14.68 -39.32
CA LYS A 768 -0.32 -16.03 -39.66
C LYS A 768 1.02 -16.33 -38.99
N PRO A 769 1.25 -17.57 -38.50
CA PRO A 769 2.52 -17.93 -37.90
C PRO A 769 3.65 -17.92 -38.93
N SER A 770 4.76 -17.27 -38.64
CA SER A 770 6.00 -17.37 -39.38
C SER A 770 6.76 -18.64 -39.02
N THR A 771 7.29 -19.29 -40.06
CA THR A 771 7.94 -20.57 -40.08
C THR A 771 9.23 -20.68 -39.26
N GLN A 772 9.46 -21.87 -38.71
CA GLN A 772 10.59 -22.38 -37.94
C GLN A 772 11.99 -22.00 -38.50
N SER A 773 12.91 -21.69 -37.57
CA SER A 773 14.33 -21.88 -37.72
C SER A 773 14.82 -22.90 -36.68
N ASP A 774 15.50 -23.94 -37.21
CA ASP A 774 16.21 -24.98 -36.46
C ASP A 774 17.40 -24.40 -35.70
N ASP A 775 17.30 -24.40 -34.35
CA ASP A 775 18.47 -24.58 -33.48
C ASP A 775 17.93 -24.98 -32.10
N GLY A 776 18.36 -26.11 -31.60
CA GLY A 776 17.81 -26.89 -30.47
C GLY A 776 18.03 -26.30 -29.09
N ALA A 777 17.83 -25.00 -28.92
CA ALA A 777 17.53 -24.37 -27.67
C ALA A 777 16.01 -24.09 -27.67
N ALA A 778 15.29 -24.57 -26.67
CA ALA A 778 13.88 -24.24 -26.48
C ALA A 778 13.76 -22.73 -26.36
N ASN A 779 13.63 -22.06 -27.49
CA ASN A 779 13.17 -20.70 -27.57
C ASN A 779 11.71 -20.75 -27.19
N TYR A 780 11.40 -20.51 -25.91
CA TYR A 780 10.10 -20.02 -25.50
C TYR A 780 9.92 -18.68 -26.22
N GLU A 781 9.38 -18.70 -27.44
CA GLU A 781 8.66 -17.54 -27.94
C GLU A 781 7.55 -17.29 -26.93
N LEU A 782 7.86 -16.42 -25.97
CA LEU A 782 6.84 -15.74 -25.20
C LEU A 782 5.81 -15.33 -26.24
N CYS A 783 4.58 -15.81 -26.04
CA CYS A 783 3.43 -15.34 -26.79
C CYS A 783 3.29 -13.86 -26.38
N THR A 784 4.18 -13.04 -26.94
CA THR A 784 4.05 -11.62 -26.90
C THR A 784 2.79 -11.36 -27.67
N MET A 785 1.72 -10.98 -26.96
CA MET A 785 0.63 -10.23 -27.57
C MET A 785 1.26 -8.91 -28.07
N ARG A 786 2.09 -8.99 -29.11
CA ARG A 786 2.43 -7.88 -29.97
C ARG A 786 1.20 -7.54 -30.81
N SER A 787 0.07 -7.29 -30.19
CA SER A 787 -0.90 -6.39 -30.73
C SER A 787 -0.46 -5.02 -30.27
N ALA A 788 0.54 -4.46 -30.91
CA ALA A 788 0.74 -3.04 -30.91
C ALA A 788 -0.61 -2.46 -31.33
N LEU A 789 -1.38 -1.96 -30.37
CA LEU A 789 -2.54 -1.15 -30.66
C LEU A 789 -1.96 0.21 -31.06
N PRO A 790 -1.96 0.60 -32.34
CA PRO A 790 -1.66 1.96 -32.69
C PRO A 790 -2.82 2.81 -32.18
N LEU A 791 -2.65 3.42 -31.01
CA LEU A 791 -3.43 4.58 -30.65
C LEU A 791 -2.99 5.69 -31.61
N ARG A 792 -3.79 5.94 -32.67
CA ARG A 792 -3.50 7.01 -33.61
C ARG A 792 -4.10 8.29 -33.07
N PHE A 793 -3.23 9.24 -32.78
CA PHE A 793 -3.61 10.62 -32.49
C PHE A 793 -3.71 11.41 -33.80
N ALA A 794 -4.52 12.46 -33.84
CA ALA A 794 -4.83 13.23 -35.05
C ALA A 794 -3.65 13.98 -35.68
N LYS A 795 -2.48 13.96 -35.08
CA LYS A 795 -1.19 14.40 -35.64
C LYS A 795 -0.12 13.36 -35.38
N ASN A 796 0.07 12.46 -36.35
CA ASN A 796 1.29 11.63 -36.60
C ASN A 796 2.06 11.02 -35.43
N TYR A 797 1.44 10.78 -34.27
CA TYR A 797 2.08 10.03 -33.18
C TYR A 797 1.52 8.61 -33.12
N GLU A 798 2.36 7.65 -33.42
CA GLU A 798 2.09 6.26 -33.10
C GLU A 798 2.73 5.96 -31.72
N LEU A 799 1.91 5.57 -30.75
CA LEU A 799 2.38 5.02 -29.49
C LEU A 799 2.55 3.52 -29.65
N ASN A 800 3.73 3.01 -29.26
CA ASN A 800 4.01 1.57 -29.23
C ASN A 800 3.60 1.02 -27.86
N MET A 801 2.32 0.84 -27.66
CA MET A 801 1.76 0.43 -26.38
C MET A 801 1.87 -1.08 -26.17
N CYS A 802 2.43 -1.49 -25.04
CA CYS A 802 2.38 -2.88 -24.57
C CYS A 802 1.93 -2.91 -23.10
N PRO A 803 1.48 -4.07 -22.59
CA PRO A 803 1.20 -4.21 -21.16
C PRO A 803 2.45 -3.88 -20.32
N ASP A 804 2.28 -3.16 -19.22
CA ASP A 804 3.37 -2.73 -18.34
C ASP A 804 4.25 -3.89 -17.86
N TYR A 805 3.68 -5.05 -17.57
CA TYR A 805 4.47 -6.21 -17.15
C TYR A 805 5.48 -6.72 -18.19
N ASP A 806 5.34 -6.34 -19.46
CA ASP A 806 6.26 -6.70 -20.55
C ASP A 806 7.29 -5.60 -20.86
N THR A 807 7.24 -4.45 -20.20
CA THR A 807 8.22 -3.37 -20.37
C THR A 807 9.56 -3.71 -19.70
N ASP A 808 10.66 -3.19 -20.24
CA ASP A 808 12.02 -3.42 -19.73
C ASP A 808 12.83 -2.11 -19.64
N GLN A 809 13.25 -1.56 -20.77
CA GLN A 809 14.20 -0.44 -20.80
C GLN A 809 13.53 0.93 -20.84
N HIS A 810 12.40 1.03 -21.50
CA HIS A 810 11.65 2.27 -21.67
C HIS A 810 10.18 1.99 -21.39
N ALA A 811 9.58 2.78 -20.55
CA ALA A 811 8.17 2.70 -20.26
C ALA A 811 7.61 4.07 -19.91
N THR A 812 6.70 4.58 -20.75
CA THR A 812 5.93 5.77 -20.44
C THR A 812 4.51 5.36 -20.08
N HIS A 813 4.18 5.48 -18.78
CA HIS A 813 2.93 5.04 -18.20
C HIS A 813 1.88 6.15 -18.15
N TYR A 814 2.33 7.40 -17.99
CA TYR A 814 1.46 8.55 -17.83
C TYR A 814 1.68 9.57 -18.90
N PHE A 815 0.57 10.13 -19.35
CA PHE A 815 0.48 11.14 -20.39
C PHE A 815 -0.22 12.37 -19.83
N ARG A 816 0.17 13.53 -20.29
CA ARG A 816 -0.56 14.77 -20.04
C ARG A 816 -1.70 14.90 -21.03
N ILE A 817 -2.90 15.11 -20.52
CA ILE A 817 -4.09 15.31 -21.34
C ILE A 817 -4.62 16.70 -21.06
N ASP A 818 -4.70 17.55 -22.05
CA ASP A 818 -5.42 18.81 -21.94
C ASP A 818 -6.92 18.59 -22.16
N ALA A 819 -7.72 19.25 -21.35
CA ALA A 819 -9.15 19.30 -21.54
C ALA A 819 -9.54 20.73 -21.95
N PRO A 820 -10.32 20.97 -23.00
CA PRO A 820 -10.91 22.27 -23.27
C PRO A 820 -11.80 22.63 -22.09
N VAL A 821 -11.60 23.84 -21.57
CA VAL A 821 -12.32 24.36 -20.40
C VAL A 821 -13.61 25.00 -20.90
N ALA A 822 -14.75 24.55 -20.39
CA ALA A 822 -15.99 25.29 -20.47
C ALA A 822 -15.97 26.37 -19.37
N GLU A 823 -16.32 27.59 -19.72
CA GLU A 823 -16.49 28.66 -18.76
C GLU A 823 -17.56 28.27 -17.72
N PRO A 824 -17.28 28.39 -16.42
CA PRO A 824 -18.27 28.09 -15.40
C PRO A 824 -19.48 29.04 -15.51
N THR A 825 -20.67 28.46 -15.48
CA THR A 825 -21.92 29.19 -15.67
C THR A 825 -22.63 29.57 -14.35
N ILE A 826 -22.20 28.96 -13.24
CA ILE A 826 -22.82 29.14 -11.93
C ILE A 826 -21.73 29.50 -10.90
N VAL A 827 -22.05 30.47 -10.03
CA VAL A 827 -21.19 30.78 -8.88
C VAL A 827 -21.28 29.68 -7.83
N ASP A 828 -20.25 28.92 -7.63
CA ASP A 828 -20.19 27.87 -6.58
C ASP A 828 -19.83 28.47 -5.20
N THR A 829 -20.80 29.13 -4.61
CA THR A 829 -20.64 29.77 -3.28
C THR A 829 -20.43 28.75 -2.17
N LEU A 830 -20.98 27.53 -2.28
CA LEU A 830 -20.87 26.52 -1.26
C LEU A 830 -19.46 25.95 -1.19
N SER A 831 -18.88 25.55 -2.31
CA SER A 831 -17.48 25.09 -2.35
C SER A 831 -16.50 26.18 -1.89
N LEU A 832 -16.79 27.45 -2.24
CA LEU A 832 -15.96 28.58 -1.78
C LEU A 832 -16.05 28.73 -0.26
N GLN A 833 -17.24 28.69 0.32
CA GLN A 833 -17.44 28.77 1.78
C GLN A 833 -16.76 27.60 2.51
N GLN A 834 -16.83 26.39 1.98
CA GLN A 834 -16.13 25.23 2.55
C GLN A 834 -14.61 25.39 2.52
N ALA A 835 -14.04 25.80 1.39
CA ALA A 835 -12.61 26.07 1.29
C ALA A 835 -12.15 27.17 2.25
N MET A 836 -12.95 28.21 2.39
CA MET A 836 -12.69 29.29 3.35
C MET A 836 -12.81 28.83 4.81
N LYS A 837 -13.75 27.96 5.15
CA LYS A 837 -13.86 27.40 6.50
C LYS A 837 -12.60 26.61 6.86
N MET A 838 -12.11 25.76 5.95
CA MET A 838 -10.87 25.01 6.13
C MET A 838 -9.66 25.94 6.28
N ALA A 839 -9.58 26.96 5.42
CA ALA A 839 -8.49 27.95 5.50
C ALA A 839 -8.50 28.69 6.84
N ARG A 840 -9.67 29.10 7.31
CA ARG A 840 -9.86 29.78 8.59
C ARG A 840 -9.39 28.94 9.76
N SER A 841 -9.79 27.68 9.82
CA SER A 841 -9.36 26.76 10.88
C SER A 841 -7.83 26.65 10.97
N ARG A 842 -7.13 26.53 9.82
CA ARG A 842 -5.67 26.47 9.80
C ARG A 842 -5.01 27.79 10.19
N ILE A 843 -5.61 28.91 9.82
CA ILE A 843 -5.16 30.23 10.23
C ILE A 843 -5.27 30.38 11.74
N GLU A 844 -6.38 30.00 12.33
CA GLU A 844 -6.62 30.07 13.77
C GLU A 844 -5.65 29.16 14.55
N ALA A 845 -5.38 27.94 14.06
CA ALA A 845 -4.39 27.05 14.65
C ALA A 845 -2.98 27.67 14.66
N GLN A 846 -2.56 28.30 13.57
CA GLN A 846 -1.26 28.98 13.49
C GLN A 846 -1.19 30.21 14.41
N GLN A 847 -2.26 30.98 14.47
CA GLN A 847 -2.36 32.14 15.34
C GLN A 847 -2.32 31.73 16.82
N ALA A 848 -3.01 30.66 17.19
CA ALA A 848 -2.97 30.08 18.54
C ALA A 848 -1.55 29.67 18.94
N TRP A 849 -0.83 29.00 18.04
CA TRP A 849 0.57 28.66 18.26
C TRP A 849 1.46 29.92 18.38
N GLN A 850 1.23 30.92 17.55
CA GLN A 850 1.97 32.20 17.60
C GLN A 850 1.76 32.95 18.92
N ALA A 851 0.60 32.78 19.58
CA ALA A 851 0.28 33.40 20.86
C ALA A 851 0.90 32.68 22.08
N MET A 852 1.46 31.48 21.91
CA MET A 852 2.10 30.74 23.01
C MET A 852 3.34 31.46 23.53
N ALA A 853 3.53 31.44 24.84
CA ALA A 853 4.66 32.07 25.52
C ALA A 853 5.99 31.39 25.22
N VAL A 854 5.97 30.07 25.02
CA VAL A 854 7.14 29.26 24.64
C VAL A 854 6.87 28.66 23.28
N LYS A 855 7.70 29.01 22.30
CA LYS A 855 7.59 28.54 20.92
C LYS A 855 8.75 27.61 20.59
N VAL A 856 8.42 26.44 20.09
CA VAL A 856 9.39 25.54 19.49
C VAL A 856 9.18 25.59 17.99
N PRO A 857 10.11 26.16 17.19
CA PRO A 857 9.90 26.39 15.76
C PRO A 857 9.50 25.14 14.98
N ASP A 858 10.07 23.99 15.35
CA ASP A 858 9.80 22.71 14.69
C ASP A 858 8.38 22.16 14.96
N TYR A 859 7.63 22.79 15.85
CA TYR A 859 6.25 22.43 16.20
C TYR A 859 5.22 23.46 15.70
N ALA A 860 5.63 24.40 14.86
CA ALA A 860 4.68 25.27 14.17
C ALA A 860 3.69 24.40 13.36
N PRO A 861 2.38 24.65 13.46
CA PRO A 861 1.39 23.87 12.71
C PRO A 861 1.69 23.90 11.20
N TRP A 862 2.09 25.06 10.68
CA TRP A 862 2.32 25.26 9.25
C TRP A 862 3.62 25.97 8.96
N ALA A 863 4.23 25.65 7.83
CA ALA A 863 5.40 26.33 7.32
C ALA A 863 5.04 27.75 6.83
N PRO A 864 5.98 28.72 6.94
CA PRO A 864 5.66 30.14 6.86
C PRO A 864 5.15 30.61 5.49
N HIS A 865 5.67 30.08 4.39
CA HIS A 865 5.27 30.53 3.05
C HIS A 865 3.87 30.01 2.67
N GLY A 866 3.58 28.72 2.92
CA GLY A 866 2.25 28.15 2.72
C GLY A 866 1.21 28.85 3.58
N PHE A 867 1.54 29.12 4.83
CA PHE A 867 0.66 29.88 5.71
C PHE A 867 0.38 31.29 5.19
N ALA A 868 1.41 32.02 4.76
CA ALA A 868 1.26 33.36 4.21
C ALA A 868 0.40 33.37 2.93
N ARG A 869 0.60 32.38 2.04
CA ARG A 869 -0.25 32.22 0.85
C ARG A 869 -1.70 31.95 1.24
N LEU A 870 -1.94 31.04 2.16
CA LEU A 870 -3.29 30.71 2.63
C LEU A 870 -4.00 31.94 3.21
N GLN A 871 -3.32 32.68 4.07
CA GLN A 871 -3.85 33.93 4.65
C GLN A 871 -4.23 34.92 3.56
N ALA A 872 -3.34 35.18 2.60
CA ALA A 872 -3.58 36.13 1.51
C ALA A 872 -4.79 35.71 0.64
N GLN A 873 -4.88 34.43 0.29
CA GLN A 873 -6.00 33.87 -0.49
C GLN A 873 -7.33 33.90 0.28
N TYR A 874 -7.28 33.64 1.58
CA TYR A 874 -8.45 33.73 2.45
C TYR A 874 -8.96 35.20 2.53
N ASP A 875 -8.06 36.16 2.72
CA ASP A 875 -8.41 37.57 2.77
C ASP A 875 -8.96 38.09 1.44
N GLU A 876 -8.43 37.60 0.31
CA GLU A 876 -8.94 37.87 -1.04
C GLU A 876 -10.36 37.31 -1.21
N ALA A 877 -10.58 36.07 -0.84
CA ALA A 877 -11.90 35.44 -0.92
C ALA A 877 -12.93 36.13 0.00
N LEU A 878 -12.51 36.55 1.19
CA LEU A 878 -13.36 37.30 2.12
C LEU A 878 -13.81 38.64 1.51
N LYS A 879 -12.87 39.39 0.92
CA LYS A 879 -13.17 40.63 0.24
C LYS A 879 -14.10 40.45 -0.95
N ALA A 880 -13.92 39.36 -1.73
CA ALA A 880 -14.77 39.06 -2.88
C ALA A 880 -16.22 38.77 -2.47
N ILE A 881 -16.43 38.15 -1.30
CA ILE A 881 -17.77 37.85 -0.77
C ILE A 881 -18.40 39.09 -0.11
N GLU A 882 -17.60 39.92 0.57
CA GLU A 882 -18.07 41.10 1.32
C GLU A 882 -18.26 42.36 0.47
N ALA A 883 -17.79 42.38 -0.78
CA ALA A 883 -17.87 43.56 -1.63
C ALA A 883 -19.36 43.95 -1.90
N PRO A 884 -19.76 45.22 -1.67
CA PRO A 884 -21.16 45.64 -1.80
C PRO A 884 -21.60 45.57 -3.25
N SER A 885 -22.82 45.04 -3.47
CA SER A 885 -23.44 44.99 -4.79
C SER A 885 -23.65 46.42 -5.30
N GLY A 886 -22.86 46.82 -6.32
CA GLY A 886 -23.10 48.05 -7.03
C GLY A 886 -24.53 48.05 -7.62
N ALA A 887 -25.34 49.04 -7.20
CA ALA A 887 -26.72 49.21 -7.57
C ALA A 887 -26.89 49.31 -9.11
N VAL A 888 -27.45 48.28 -9.74
CA VAL A 888 -28.20 48.43 -10.98
C VAL A 888 -29.53 47.70 -10.75
N GLY A 889 -30.61 48.52 -10.82
CA GLY A 889 -31.96 48.10 -10.47
C GLY A 889 -32.51 46.94 -11.32
N GLY A 890 -33.05 45.96 -10.61
CA GLY A 890 -33.83 44.87 -11.17
C GLY A 890 -34.23 43.94 -10.04
N ALA A 891 -35.53 43.98 -9.66
CA ALA A 891 -36.10 43.17 -8.59
C ALA A 891 -35.89 41.67 -8.86
N SER A 892 -35.29 40.97 -7.90
CA SER A 892 -35.17 39.50 -7.87
C SER A 892 -36.13 38.95 -6.82
N PRO A 893 -36.82 37.85 -7.08
CA PRO A 893 -37.67 37.19 -6.06
C PRO A 893 -36.83 36.19 -5.25
N SER A 894 -37.08 36.22 -3.96
CA SER A 894 -36.74 35.25 -2.92
C SER A 894 -35.28 35.06 -2.48
N GLY A 895 -34.95 35.68 -1.36
CA GLY A 895 -34.33 35.03 -0.20
C GLY A 895 -32.82 34.69 -0.27
N ALA A 896 -32.04 35.31 -1.14
CA ALA A 896 -30.57 35.19 -1.08
C ALA A 896 -29.97 36.41 -0.41
N VAL A 897 -29.17 36.21 0.61
CA VAL A 897 -28.36 37.25 1.27
C VAL A 897 -27.43 37.85 0.20
N GLY A 898 -27.54 39.16 -0.04
CA GLY A 898 -26.86 39.88 -1.10
C GLY A 898 -25.34 39.81 -0.93
N GLY A 899 -24.66 39.17 -1.86
CA GLY A 899 -23.25 39.27 -2.10
C GLY A 899 -23.00 39.92 -3.44
N ALA A 900 -21.97 40.72 -3.53
CA ALA A 900 -21.47 41.41 -4.66
C ALA A 900 -21.21 40.53 -5.89
N SER A 901 -20.98 41.16 -7.00
CA SER A 901 -20.73 40.68 -8.34
C SER A 901 -19.58 39.65 -8.53
N LEU A 902 -19.48 38.62 -7.65
CA LEU A 902 -18.57 37.50 -7.84
C LEU A 902 -19.01 36.75 -9.11
N THR A 903 -18.13 36.73 -10.09
CA THR A 903 -18.38 35.93 -11.30
C THR A 903 -18.11 34.45 -11.06
N PRO A 904 -18.73 33.53 -11.82
CA PRO A 904 -18.43 32.11 -11.72
C PRO A 904 -16.93 31.80 -11.89
N ALA A 905 -16.27 32.43 -12.83
CA ALA A 905 -14.83 32.24 -13.06
C ALA A 905 -13.98 32.73 -11.87
N GLU A 906 -14.38 33.81 -11.22
CA GLU A 906 -13.65 34.31 -10.05
C GLU A 906 -13.87 33.42 -8.82
N ALA A 907 -15.06 32.91 -8.60
CA ALA A 907 -15.34 31.93 -7.56
C ALA A 907 -14.49 30.66 -7.73
N GLU A 908 -14.47 30.16 -8.96
CA GLU A 908 -13.68 28.99 -9.35
C GLU A 908 -12.19 29.21 -9.08
N ARG A 909 -11.64 30.35 -9.49
CA ARG A 909 -10.24 30.71 -9.24
C ARG A 909 -9.93 30.74 -7.75
N LEU A 910 -10.79 31.33 -6.94
CA LEU A 910 -10.62 31.41 -5.49
C LEU A 910 -10.69 30.03 -4.83
N ILE A 911 -11.65 29.19 -5.24
CA ILE A 911 -11.77 27.81 -4.78
C ILE A 911 -10.50 27.02 -5.13
N SER A 912 -10.04 27.13 -6.36
CA SER A 912 -8.82 26.45 -6.82
C SER A 912 -7.60 26.90 -6.03
N ALA A 913 -7.41 28.19 -5.86
CA ALA A 913 -6.27 28.74 -5.14
C ALA A 913 -6.24 28.26 -3.67
N LEU A 914 -7.36 28.39 -2.96
CA LEU A 914 -7.48 27.93 -1.57
C LEU A 914 -7.22 26.42 -1.46
N ASN A 915 -7.88 25.60 -2.27
CA ASN A 915 -7.73 24.15 -2.22
C ASN A 915 -6.32 23.71 -2.59
N THR A 916 -5.68 24.35 -3.56
CA THR A 916 -4.28 24.07 -3.91
C THR A 916 -3.37 24.33 -2.73
N THR A 917 -3.51 25.49 -2.07
CA THR A 917 -2.68 25.80 -0.89
C THR A 917 -2.99 24.87 0.28
N LEU A 918 -4.26 24.60 0.58
CA LEU A 918 -4.67 23.65 1.61
C LEU A 918 -4.09 22.24 1.37
N ASN A 919 -3.97 21.82 0.11
CA ASN A 919 -3.43 20.51 -0.26
C ASN A 919 -1.90 20.43 -0.23
N THR A 920 -1.21 21.56 -0.44
CA THR A 920 0.25 21.58 -0.61
C THR A 920 1.01 22.15 0.57
N MET A 921 0.35 22.92 1.45
CA MET A 921 1.02 23.45 2.65
C MET A 921 1.50 22.33 3.57
N CYS A 922 2.66 22.51 4.16
CA CYS A 922 3.32 21.50 4.98
C CYS A 922 3.51 21.97 6.43
N PRO A 923 3.73 21.03 7.38
CA PRO A 923 4.08 21.37 8.76
C PRO A 923 5.33 22.23 8.88
N GLY A 924 5.43 23.01 9.97
CA GLY A 924 6.51 24.00 10.16
C GLY A 924 7.92 23.44 10.26
N ASN A 925 8.07 22.13 10.47
CA ASN A 925 9.37 21.44 10.45
C ASN A 925 9.82 21.01 9.04
N LEU A 926 8.98 21.17 8.04
CA LEU A 926 9.31 20.84 6.65
C LEU A 926 9.71 22.08 5.86
N ALA A 927 10.43 21.85 4.76
CA ALA A 927 10.83 22.90 3.85
C ALA A 927 9.77 23.11 2.76
N GLU A 928 9.69 24.32 2.30
CA GLU A 928 8.82 24.74 1.20
C GLU A 928 9.63 25.02 -0.08
N PRO A 929 8.99 25.03 -1.26
CA PRO A 929 9.68 25.34 -2.51
C PRO A 929 10.51 26.63 -2.46
N GLU A 930 10.03 27.66 -1.76
CA GLU A 930 10.69 28.95 -1.58
C GLU A 930 11.99 28.88 -0.75
N ASP A 931 12.14 27.83 0.05
CA ASP A 931 13.38 27.58 0.80
C ASP A 931 14.53 27.06 -0.09
N MET A 932 14.26 26.75 -1.38
CA MET A 932 15.22 26.09 -2.28
C MET A 932 16.00 27.04 -3.21
N ASP A 933 15.80 28.34 -3.19
CA ASP A 933 16.39 29.29 -4.17
C ASP A 933 17.90 29.11 -4.32
N GLU A 934 18.62 29.08 -3.21
CA GLU A 934 20.09 28.89 -3.22
C GLU A 934 20.46 27.49 -3.75
N LEU A 935 19.71 26.44 -3.37
CA LEU A 935 19.94 25.07 -3.84
C LEU A 935 19.79 24.99 -5.36
N LEU A 936 18.73 25.58 -5.91
CA LEU A 936 18.45 25.57 -7.35
C LEU A 936 19.52 26.33 -8.16
N GLN A 937 19.97 27.48 -7.67
CA GLN A 937 21.05 28.22 -8.30
C GLN A 937 22.37 27.43 -8.33
N LEU A 938 22.74 26.82 -7.20
CA LEU A 938 23.95 26.00 -7.12
C LEU A 938 23.86 24.74 -7.96
N LEU A 939 22.69 24.12 -8.04
CA LEU A 939 22.46 22.93 -8.85
C LEU A 939 22.63 23.22 -10.34
N GLU A 940 22.13 24.34 -10.83
CA GLU A 940 22.33 24.80 -12.20
C GLU A 940 23.81 25.09 -12.52
N GLN A 941 24.51 25.76 -11.61
CA GLN A 941 25.93 26.00 -11.75
C GLN A 941 26.76 24.71 -11.73
N ALA A 942 26.45 23.78 -10.83
CA ALA A 942 27.13 22.51 -10.69
C ALA A 942 27.04 21.63 -11.94
N ARG A 943 25.91 21.70 -12.65
CA ARG A 943 25.69 20.95 -13.90
C ARG A 943 26.59 21.41 -15.05
N GLN A 944 27.11 22.61 -14.98
CA GLN A 944 27.99 23.18 -16.00
C GLN A 944 29.47 22.89 -15.73
N LEU A 945 29.80 22.35 -14.56
CA LEU A 945 31.18 22.01 -14.19
C LEU A 945 31.62 20.65 -14.79
N PRO A 946 32.95 20.45 -15.00
CA PRO A 946 33.47 19.16 -15.40
C PRO A 946 33.07 18.06 -14.42
N PRO A 947 32.55 16.91 -14.87
CA PRO A 947 31.99 15.88 -14.01
C PRO A 947 33.07 15.13 -13.23
N SER A 948 33.09 15.26 -11.90
CA SER A 948 33.81 14.39 -10.96
C SER A 948 32.85 13.38 -10.34
N ARG A 949 33.35 12.36 -9.64
CA ARG A 949 32.55 11.39 -8.92
C ARG A 949 31.80 12.05 -7.75
N GLU A 950 32.50 12.93 -7.04
CA GLU A 950 32.01 13.66 -5.88
C GLU A 950 30.94 14.68 -6.31
N LEU A 951 31.16 15.39 -7.40
CA LEU A 951 30.19 16.34 -7.95
C LEU A 951 28.91 15.62 -8.41
N ARG A 952 29.02 14.49 -9.09
CA ARG A 952 27.83 13.70 -9.48
C ARG A 952 27.01 13.24 -8.27
N ARG A 953 27.68 12.83 -7.17
CA ARG A 953 26.99 12.48 -5.91
C ARG A 953 26.29 13.68 -5.29
N ALA A 954 26.95 14.84 -5.27
CA ALA A 954 26.38 16.08 -4.75
C ALA A 954 25.17 16.54 -5.56
N ILE A 955 25.25 16.49 -6.90
CA ILE A 955 24.11 16.79 -7.80
C ILE A 955 22.96 15.80 -7.54
N GLY A 956 23.22 14.49 -7.51
CA GLY A 956 22.17 13.49 -7.27
C GLY A 956 21.49 13.67 -5.92
N TYR A 957 22.24 13.98 -4.87
CA TYR A 957 21.66 14.30 -3.56
C TYR A 957 20.81 15.59 -3.59
N ALA A 958 21.30 16.63 -4.25
CA ALA A 958 20.58 17.89 -4.40
C ALA A 958 19.26 17.74 -5.18
N GLU A 959 19.27 16.96 -6.26
CA GLU A 959 18.06 16.63 -7.02
C GLU A 959 17.06 15.81 -6.19
N MET A 960 17.54 14.85 -5.43
CA MET A 960 16.73 14.10 -4.50
C MET A 960 16.07 15.03 -3.47
N VAL A 961 16.85 15.94 -2.84
CA VAL A 961 16.32 16.91 -1.86
C VAL A 961 15.28 17.83 -2.50
N ARG A 962 15.55 18.34 -3.71
CA ARG A 962 14.56 19.11 -4.45
C ARG A 962 13.24 18.37 -4.60
N ASN A 963 13.29 17.11 -5.03
CA ASN A 963 12.10 16.29 -5.19
C ASN A 963 11.37 16.03 -3.86
N TYR A 964 12.11 15.85 -2.78
CA TYR A 964 11.52 15.74 -1.44
C TYR A 964 10.78 17.00 -1.01
N VAL A 965 11.37 18.19 -1.26
CA VAL A 965 10.73 19.47 -0.91
C VAL A 965 9.47 19.68 -1.75
N ILE A 966 9.56 19.48 -3.08
CA ILE A 966 8.42 19.64 -3.99
C ILE A 966 7.26 18.70 -3.59
N SER A 967 7.56 17.49 -3.15
CA SER A 967 6.54 16.53 -2.68
C SER A 967 6.11 16.74 -1.22
N GLY A 968 6.50 17.83 -0.59
CA GLY A 968 6.07 18.20 0.76
C GLY A 968 6.63 17.33 1.88
N SER A 969 7.79 16.72 1.69
CA SER A 969 8.45 15.88 2.70
C SER A 969 9.92 16.18 2.93
N GLY A 970 10.45 17.23 2.29
CA GLY A 970 11.80 17.72 2.50
C GLY A 970 11.92 18.56 3.78
N THR A 971 13.11 18.58 4.37
CA THR A 971 13.41 19.42 5.54
C THR A 971 14.44 20.51 5.19
N LYS A 972 14.45 21.60 5.96
CA LYS A 972 15.45 22.66 5.80
C LYS A 972 16.89 22.16 6.02
N ASP A 973 17.07 21.18 6.92
CA ASP A 973 18.38 20.54 7.14
C ASP A 973 18.84 19.75 5.90
N MET A 974 17.93 19.09 5.19
CA MET A 974 18.25 18.42 3.91
C MET A 974 18.71 19.43 2.86
N ILE A 975 18.03 20.58 2.74
CA ILE A 975 18.45 21.67 1.83
C ILE A 975 19.85 22.16 2.21
N LEU A 976 20.09 22.45 3.48
CA LEU A 976 21.38 22.92 3.96
C LEU A 976 22.52 21.94 3.65
N ARG A 977 22.30 20.64 3.86
CA ARG A 977 23.27 19.60 3.51
C ARG A 977 23.52 19.53 2.01
N ALA A 978 22.49 19.67 1.20
CA ALA A 978 22.61 19.65 -0.26
C ALA A 978 23.39 20.88 -0.76
N VAL A 979 23.06 22.07 -0.25
CA VAL A 979 23.79 23.32 -0.53
C VAL A 979 25.26 23.18 -0.16
N ASN A 980 25.57 22.72 1.05
CA ASN A 980 26.96 22.53 1.50
C ASN A 980 27.69 21.46 0.65
N GLY A 981 27.01 20.38 0.26
CA GLY A 981 27.58 19.37 -0.61
C GLY A 981 27.93 19.91 -2.01
N LEU A 982 27.07 20.73 -2.59
CA LEU A 982 27.36 21.39 -3.87
C LEU A 982 28.51 22.41 -3.72
N LYS A 983 28.50 23.27 -2.72
CA LYS A 983 29.58 24.25 -2.45
C LYS A 983 30.95 23.60 -2.24
N ALA A 984 31.01 22.45 -1.59
CA ALA A 984 32.26 21.76 -1.36
C ALA A 984 32.86 21.11 -2.64
N ASN A 985 32.07 21.02 -3.72
CA ASN A 985 32.47 20.40 -4.99
C ASN A 985 32.45 21.42 -6.17
N HIS A 986 32.25 22.75 -5.86
CA HIS A 986 32.46 23.86 -6.75
C HIS A 986 33.92 24.28 -6.71
#